data_05c552b4f60485efa2fe4d3d935352df
#
_entry.id   05c552b4f60485efa2fe4d3d935352df
#
_cell.length_a   1.000
_cell.length_b   1.000
_cell.length_c   1.000
_cell.angle_alpha   90.00
_cell.angle_beta   90.00
_cell.angle_gamma   90.00
#
_symmetry.space_group_name_H-M   'P 1'
#
loop_
_entity.id
_entity.type
_entity.pdbx_description
1 polymer ?
#
loop_
_entity_poly.entity_id
_entity_poly.type
_entity_poly.pdbx_seq_one_letter_code
_entity_poly.pdbx_strand_id
1 'polypeptide(L)'
;MQKNLVIVESPAKAKTIEKFLGKDFKVMSSYGHIRDLKKKELSIDDETLEPEYEIPEEKEKLVADLRSKAEKAERVWLASDEDREGEAISWHLCEVLGLDKDKTSRIVFHEITKPAILEAIEHPRHLDMNLVNAQQARRVLDRIVGFKLSPVLWRKVKPALSAGRVQSVAVRLIVEREREIQNFKSETYYNVNGVFAITNADGSATEVKAQLGSRFKNEEEVQAFLEKCKDATFKVESITKKPVKRTPAPPFTTSTLQQEAARKLGFTVSQTMMVAQHLYENGRITYMRTDSVNLSKLCLGASKEEIIRLYGNEYSKTRQYHTNAKGAQEAHEAIRPTYMDQSEIEGTSQEKRLYELIWKRTIASQMADAEIEKTTVNISISGTNEQFVAQGEVVKFDGFIKVYRESSDDDDQQEEFGHILPPMKKGQELTRREIVATERFSQGPQRYTEASLVHKMEELGIGRPSTYAPTISTIQQREYVQKGDKKGEDHPYTIYTLKGKQITQKSRKEVVGSEKGKLLPTDIGIVVNDFLMDNFKDIMDYNFTAKVEQDFDKIAEGDEKWKDMMRGFYKSFEPAVEKTINSRQQHKAGERKLGVDPKSGRPVFVKIGRFGPVVQIGTADDQEKPQFAQLPKDQSMEAITLEEALELFKLPRAVGEFEGKPVTIGSGRFGPYILHDRKYTSLPKDADPMSITLEEAIELIREKRQQDNQKHLKLFLEDTKLEILNGRYGPYLSYEGKNYRLPKAMHERAKELTYDECMKIIQAQPVKKS
;
A
#
# COMPACT_ATOMS: atom_id res chain seq x y z
N MET A 1 -23.39 22.13 -39.20
CA MET A 1 -22.26 22.67 -38.44
C MET A 1 -22.45 22.23 -37.00
N GLN A 2 -21.40 21.79 -36.36
CA GLN A 2 -21.44 21.37 -34.96
C GLN A 2 -21.29 22.61 -34.09
N LYS A 3 -22.30 22.95 -33.27
CA LYS A 3 -22.27 24.21 -32.52
C LYS A 3 -21.24 24.17 -31.38
N ASN A 4 -21.19 23.06 -30.64
CA ASN A 4 -20.38 22.96 -29.44
C ASN A 4 -19.50 21.71 -29.48
N LEU A 5 -18.20 21.87 -29.16
CA LEU A 5 -17.26 20.80 -28.91
C LEU A 5 -16.89 20.80 -27.44
N VAL A 6 -17.13 19.69 -26.73
CA VAL A 6 -16.69 19.49 -25.35
C VAL A 6 -15.49 18.54 -25.35
N ILE A 7 -14.40 18.91 -24.69
CA ILE A 7 -13.19 18.08 -24.59
C ILE A 7 -13.00 17.68 -23.12
N VAL A 8 -12.94 16.38 -22.88
CA VAL A 8 -12.69 15.75 -21.57
C VAL A 8 -11.43 14.89 -21.62
N GLU A 9 -10.92 14.42 -20.48
CA GLU A 9 -9.70 13.64 -20.45
C GLU A 9 -9.91 12.14 -20.70
N SER A 10 -11.12 11.57 -20.50
CA SER A 10 -11.35 10.14 -20.67
C SER A 10 -12.52 9.80 -21.59
N PRO A 11 -12.44 8.68 -22.36
CA PRO A 11 -13.55 8.23 -23.23
C PRO A 11 -14.82 7.85 -22.45
N ALA A 12 -14.68 7.30 -21.25
CA ALA A 12 -15.83 6.93 -20.42
C ALA A 12 -16.59 8.17 -19.98
N LYS A 13 -15.88 9.21 -19.53
CA LYS A 13 -16.44 10.52 -19.19
C LYS A 13 -17.12 11.17 -20.41
N ALA A 14 -16.48 11.11 -21.58
CA ALA A 14 -17.07 11.63 -22.83
C ALA A 14 -18.42 10.98 -23.12
N LYS A 15 -18.50 9.66 -23.04
CA LYS A 15 -19.74 8.89 -23.29
C LYS A 15 -20.85 9.21 -22.29
N THR A 16 -20.49 9.45 -21.03
CA THR A 16 -21.47 9.79 -19.99
C THR A 16 -22.01 11.20 -20.17
N ILE A 17 -21.15 12.18 -20.41
CA ILE A 17 -21.53 13.60 -20.56
C ILE A 17 -22.31 13.84 -21.86
N GLU A 18 -21.93 13.19 -22.97
CA GLU A 18 -22.63 13.35 -24.26
C GLU A 18 -24.11 12.98 -24.17
N LYS A 19 -24.48 12.01 -23.33
CA LYS A 19 -25.88 11.63 -23.08
C LYS A 19 -26.71 12.74 -22.40
N PHE A 20 -26.05 13.62 -21.66
CA PHE A 20 -26.73 14.67 -20.89
C PHE A 20 -26.93 15.95 -21.71
N LEU A 21 -26.00 16.25 -22.64
CA LEU A 21 -25.94 17.54 -23.34
C LEU A 21 -26.79 17.65 -24.61
N GLY A 22 -27.18 16.53 -25.22
CA GLY A 22 -28.03 16.55 -26.41
C GLY A 22 -27.25 16.77 -27.73
N LYS A 23 -28.02 16.97 -28.84
CA LYS A 23 -27.50 16.90 -30.22
C LYS A 23 -26.61 18.08 -30.65
N ASP A 24 -26.70 19.22 -29.98
CA ASP A 24 -25.92 20.43 -30.30
C ASP A 24 -24.48 20.35 -29.77
N PHE A 25 -24.18 19.32 -28.96
CA PHE A 25 -22.87 19.10 -28.35
C PHE A 25 -22.24 17.82 -28.88
N LYS A 26 -20.95 17.92 -29.22
CA LYS A 26 -20.09 16.74 -29.44
C LYS A 26 -19.07 16.64 -28.31
N VAL A 27 -18.97 15.47 -27.69
CA VAL A 27 -18.00 15.27 -26.64
C VAL A 27 -16.87 14.37 -27.14
N MET A 28 -15.63 14.81 -26.93
CA MET A 28 -14.42 14.09 -27.34
C MET A 28 -13.46 13.94 -26.14
N SER A 29 -12.62 12.94 -26.22
CA SER A 29 -11.59 12.71 -25.21
C SER A 29 -10.20 13.07 -25.72
N SER A 30 -9.39 13.72 -24.86
CA SER A 30 -7.95 13.92 -25.08
C SER A 30 -7.11 12.70 -24.70
N TYR A 31 -7.72 11.69 -24.05
CA TYR A 31 -6.99 10.55 -23.47
C TYR A 31 -5.87 10.98 -22.53
N GLY A 32 -6.15 11.91 -21.62
CA GLY A 32 -5.22 12.52 -20.70
C GLY A 32 -4.41 13.66 -21.34
N HIS A 33 -3.17 13.85 -20.90
CA HIS A 33 -2.28 14.89 -21.44
C HIS A 33 -1.98 14.67 -22.92
N ILE A 34 -2.00 15.75 -23.72
CA ILE A 34 -1.71 15.75 -25.15
C ILE A 34 -0.29 16.22 -25.46
N ARG A 35 0.39 16.85 -24.51
CA ARG A 35 1.82 17.19 -24.58
C ARG A 35 2.48 16.95 -23.23
N ASP A 36 3.78 16.71 -23.21
CA ASP A 36 4.57 16.50 -22.00
C ASP A 36 6.02 16.94 -22.24
N LEU A 37 6.84 16.95 -21.19
CA LEU A 37 8.28 17.13 -21.29
C LEU A 37 8.91 15.98 -22.07
N LYS A 38 9.97 16.24 -22.86
CA LYS A 38 10.69 15.21 -23.63
C LYS A 38 11.15 14.06 -22.72
N LYS A 39 10.96 12.82 -23.16
CA LYS A 39 11.20 11.63 -22.31
C LYS A 39 12.67 11.44 -21.91
N LYS A 40 13.62 11.79 -22.79
CA LYS A 40 15.07 11.48 -22.63
C LYS A 40 15.93 12.67 -22.21
N GLU A 41 15.38 13.86 -22.14
CA GLU A 41 16.06 15.11 -21.85
C GLU A 41 15.51 15.74 -20.59
N LEU A 42 16.23 16.66 -19.97
CA LEU A 42 15.74 17.44 -18.83
C LEU A 42 14.51 18.23 -19.27
N SER A 43 14.53 18.82 -20.47
CA SER A 43 13.47 19.63 -21.06
C SER A 43 13.05 20.83 -20.21
N ILE A 44 14.01 21.38 -19.50
CA ILE A 44 13.85 22.57 -18.68
C ILE A 44 15.11 23.40 -18.92
N ASP A 45 14.91 24.66 -19.26
CA ASP A 45 15.99 25.62 -19.45
C ASP A 45 16.66 25.92 -18.10
N ASP A 46 17.96 25.76 -18.00
CA ASP A 46 18.70 25.87 -16.74
C ASP A 46 18.74 27.31 -16.18
N GLU A 47 18.58 28.36 -17.03
CA GLU A 47 18.62 29.77 -16.60
C GLU A 47 17.21 30.30 -16.25
N THR A 48 16.23 30.01 -17.11
CA THR A 48 14.88 30.56 -17.00
C THR A 48 13.94 29.66 -16.21
N LEU A 49 14.30 28.38 -16.07
CA LEU A 49 13.49 27.27 -15.50
C LEU A 49 12.17 27.04 -16.29
N GLU A 50 12.11 27.50 -17.54
CA GLU A 50 10.95 27.25 -18.39
C GLU A 50 10.95 25.83 -18.92
N PRO A 51 9.81 25.11 -18.84
CA PRO A 51 9.67 23.78 -19.39
C PRO A 51 9.49 23.80 -20.91
N GLU A 52 10.20 22.91 -21.60
CA GLU A 52 10.01 22.67 -23.03
C GLU A 52 9.08 21.47 -23.23
N TYR A 53 7.90 21.72 -23.79
CA TYR A 53 6.91 20.69 -24.03
C TYR A 53 6.94 20.20 -25.48
N GLU A 54 6.70 18.88 -25.66
CA GLU A 54 6.49 18.27 -26.97
C GLU A 54 5.16 17.50 -27.02
N ILE A 55 4.62 17.35 -28.22
CA ILE A 55 3.49 16.43 -28.45
C ILE A 55 4.08 15.03 -28.69
N PRO A 56 3.78 14.03 -27.86
CA PRO A 56 4.23 12.66 -28.11
C PRO A 56 3.74 12.15 -29.47
N GLU A 57 4.57 11.41 -30.20
CA GLU A 57 4.27 10.86 -31.54
C GLU A 57 2.92 10.10 -31.57
N GLU A 58 2.64 9.34 -30.51
CA GLU A 58 1.39 8.59 -30.35
C GLU A 58 0.15 9.48 -30.23
N LYS A 59 0.31 10.77 -29.93
CA LYS A 59 -0.78 11.76 -29.77
C LYS A 59 -1.02 12.64 -31.00
N GLU A 60 -0.11 12.68 -31.96
CA GLU A 60 -0.19 13.58 -33.12
C GLU A 60 -1.50 13.45 -33.92
N LYS A 61 -1.93 12.20 -34.17
CA LYS A 61 -3.20 11.94 -34.89
C LYS A 61 -4.42 12.44 -34.11
N LEU A 62 -4.42 12.25 -32.80
CA LEU A 62 -5.49 12.71 -31.92
C LEU A 62 -5.54 14.23 -31.90
N VAL A 63 -4.39 14.89 -31.77
CA VAL A 63 -4.28 16.36 -31.80
C VAL A 63 -4.79 16.92 -33.11
N ALA A 64 -4.44 16.32 -34.26
CA ALA A 64 -4.91 16.73 -35.57
C ALA A 64 -6.45 16.61 -35.69
N ASP A 65 -7.04 15.51 -35.19
CA ASP A 65 -8.50 15.36 -35.20
C ASP A 65 -9.20 16.35 -34.26
N LEU A 66 -8.69 16.55 -33.04
CA LEU A 66 -9.22 17.55 -32.11
C LEU A 66 -9.16 18.97 -32.71
N ARG A 67 -8.03 19.35 -33.35
CA ARG A 67 -7.86 20.64 -33.98
C ARG A 67 -8.88 20.83 -35.10
N SER A 68 -9.02 19.87 -36.00
CA SER A 68 -9.99 19.96 -37.12
C SER A 68 -11.44 20.07 -36.62
N LYS A 69 -11.78 19.49 -35.48
CA LYS A 69 -13.11 19.62 -34.87
C LYS A 69 -13.29 20.95 -34.15
N ALA A 70 -12.26 21.44 -33.48
CA ALA A 70 -12.27 22.73 -32.78
C ALA A 70 -12.44 23.90 -33.78
N GLU A 71 -11.76 23.86 -34.92
CA GLU A 71 -11.91 24.86 -35.98
C GLU A 71 -13.33 24.93 -36.56
N LYS A 72 -14.07 23.82 -36.56
CA LYS A 72 -15.45 23.74 -37.08
C LYS A 72 -16.51 24.04 -36.04
N ALA A 73 -16.16 24.11 -34.77
CA ALA A 73 -17.07 24.39 -33.68
C ALA A 73 -17.25 25.92 -33.50
N GLU A 74 -18.44 26.34 -33.18
CA GLU A 74 -18.73 27.71 -32.77
C GLU A 74 -18.15 28.03 -31.40
N ARG A 75 -18.17 27.04 -30.49
CA ARG A 75 -17.61 27.13 -29.13
C ARG A 75 -16.95 25.85 -28.72
N VAL A 76 -15.82 25.97 -28.00
CA VAL A 76 -15.09 24.85 -27.40
C VAL A 76 -15.23 24.91 -25.87
N TRP A 77 -15.58 23.80 -25.27
CA TRP A 77 -15.75 23.64 -23.84
C TRP A 77 -14.70 22.69 -23.30
N LEU A 78 -13.87 23.14 -22.34
CA LEU A 78 -12.87 22.35 -21.69
C LEU A 78 -13.47 21.83 -20.38
N ALA A 79 -13.64 20.52 -20.28
CA ALA A 79 -14.38 19.84 -19.22
C ALA A 79 -13.55 18.74 -18.53
N SER A 80 -12.24 19.00 -18.36
CA SER A 80 -11.36 18.14 -17.56
C SER A 80 -11.67 18.26 -16.06
N ASP A 81 -11.14 17.34 -15.26
CA ASP A 81 -11.35 17.28 -13.80
C ASP A 81 -10.99 18.62 -13.12
N GLU A 82 -11.57 18.83 -11.95
CA GLU A 82 -11.40 20.06 -11.17
C GLU A 82 -10.18 19.99 -10.24
N ASP A 83 -9.08 19.46 -10.72
CA ASP A 83 -7.81 19.46 -10.01
C ASP A 83 -6.72 20.17 -10.86
N ARG A 84 -5.53 20.31 -10.28
CA ARG A 84 -4.38 20.94 -10.96
C ARG A 84 -4.01 20.22 -12.25
N GLU A 85 -4.15 18.89 -12.28
CA GLU A 85 -3.86 18.09 -13.49
C GLU A 85 -4.88 18.34 -14.59
N GLY A 86 -6.17 18.39 -14.26
CA GLY A 86 -7.23 18.73 -15.21
C GLY A 86 -7.11 20.15 -15.73
N GLU A 87 -6.74 21.11 -14.89
CA GLU A 87 -6.52 22.50 -15.32
C GLU A 87 -5.31 22.61 -16.27
N ALA A 88 -4.22 21.87 -15.99
CA ALA A 88 -3.06 21.78 -16.88
C ALA A 88 -3.41 21.10 -18.21
N ILE A 89 -4.23 20.05 -18.22
CA ILE A 89 -4.72 19.41 -19.46
C ILE A 89 -5.48 20.42 -20.29
N SER A 90 -6.39 21.19 -19.70
CA SER A 90 -7.16 22.22 -20.36
C SER A 90 -6.26 23.32 -20.93
N TRP A 91 -5.26 23.77 -20.18
CA TRP A 91 -4.27 24.74 -20.66
C TRP A 91 -3.46 24.20 -21.85
N HIS A 92 -2.97 22.95 -21.75
CA HIS A 92 -2.26 22.30 -22.85
C HIS A 92 -3.12 22.19 -24.12
N LEU A 93 -4.42 21.91 -23.98
CA LEU A 93 -5.36 21.88 -25.09
C LEU A 93 -5.48 23.27 -25.75
N CYS A 94 -5.59 24.33 -24.95
CA CYS A 94 -5.64 25.71 -25.50
C CYS A 94 -4.40 26.03 -26.34
N GLU A 95 -3.23 25.76 -25.80
CA GLU A 95 -1.94 26.05 -26.45
C GLU A 95 -1.74 25.21 -27.72
N VAL A 96 -1.96 23.88 -27.65
CA VAL A 96 -1.70 22.97 -28.77
C VAL A 96 -2.70 23.13 -29.89
N LEU A 97 -3.98 23.36 -29.57
CA LEU A 97 -5.03 23.51 -30.59
C LEU A 97 -5.15 24.95 -31.09
N GLY A 98 -4.46 25.93 -30.46
CA GLY A 98 -4.54 27.34 -30.81
C GLY A 98 -5.97 27.91 -30.60
N LEU A 99 -6.59 27.58 -29.45
CA LEU A 99 -7.97 27.94 -29.18
C LEU A 99 -8.13 29.44 -28.93
N ASP A 100 -9.13 30.02 -29.57
CA ASP A 100 -9.54 31.39 -29.33
C ASP A 100 -10.18 31.55 -27.94
N LYS A 101 -9.64 32.48 -27.14
CA LYS A 101 -10.08 32.71 -25.75
C LYS A 101 -11.55 33.11 -25.65
N ASP A 102 -12.06 33.87 -26.66
CA ASP A 102 -13.44 34.36 -26.68
C ASP A 102 -14.44 33.23 -27.04
N LYS A 103 -13.96 32.19 -27.71
CA LYS A 103 -14.75 31.00 -28.09
C LYS A 103 -14.52 29.79 -27.22
N THR A 104 -13.67 29.91 -26.22
CA THR A 104 -13.31 28.79 -25.34
C THR A 104 -13.78 29.04 -23.92
N SER A 105 -14.44 28.07 -23.33
CA SER A 105 -14.94 28.12 -21.98
C SER A 105 -14.43 26.93 -21.18
N ARG A 106 -14.08 27.16 -19.93
CA ARG A 106 -13.76 26.12 -18.95
C ARG A 106 -15.00 25.85 -18.10
N ILE A 107 -15.39 24.59 -17.98
CA ILE A 107 -16.43 24.14 -17.06
C ILE A 107 -15.85 23.14 -16.05
N VAL A 108 -16.31 23.22 -14.82
CA VAL A 108 -15.89 22.38 -13.69
C VAL A 108 -17.11 21.80 -13.00
N PHE A 109 -16.97 20.59 -12.48
CA PHE A 109 -18.03 19.89 -11.77
C PHE A 109 -17.44 18.82 -10.86
N HIS A 110 -18.00 18.65 -9.66
CA HIS A 110 -17.56 17.68 -8.67
C HIS A 110 -18.14 16.28 -8.91
N GLU A 111 -19.20 16.18 -9.72
CA GLU A 111 -19.90 14.94 -10.04
C GLU A 111 -20.40 14.94 -11.49
N ILE A 112 -20.48 13.76 -12.07
CA ILE A 112 -20.97 13.61 -13.46
C ILE A 112 -22.44 13.21 -13.43
N THR A 113 -23.29 14.19 -13.09
CA THR A 113 -24.75 14.07 -13.12
C THR A 113 -25.33 15.08 -14.13
N LYS A 114 -26.52 14.81 -14.65
CA LYS A 114 -27.16 15.72 -15.61
C LYS A 114 -27.35 17.13 -15.05
N PRO A 115 -27.85 17.33 -13.80
CA PRO A 115 -27.97 18.67 -13.24
C PRO A 115 -26.63 19.39 -13.13
N ALA A 116 -25.59 18.73 -12.59
CA ALA A 116 -24.28 19.33 -12.39
C ALA A 116 -23.61 19.73 -13.73
N ILE A 117 -23.74 18.92 -14.76
CA ILE A 117 -23.21 19.24 -16.09
C ILE A 117 -23.95 20.42 -16.75
N LEU A 118 -25.28 20.47 -16.63
CA LEU A 118 -26.06 21.59 -17.18
C LEU A 118 -25.75 22.90 -16.44
N GLU A 119 -25.67 22.86 -15.12
CA GLU A 119 -25.26 24.00 -14.29
C GLU A 119 -23.86 24.52 -14.67
N ALA A 120 -22.90 23.58 -14.87
CA ALA A 120 -21.54 23.95 -15.30
C ALA A 120 -21.52 24.62 -16.67
N ILE A 121 -22.38 24.22 -17.61
CA ILE A 121 -22.54 24.89 -18.93
C ILE A 121 -23.11 26.29 -18.78
N GLU A 122 -24.02 26.50 -17.84
CA GLU A 122 -24.63 27.83 -17.58
C GLU A 122 -23.67 28.79 -16.87
N HIS A 123 -22.69 28.26 -16.12
CA HIS A 123 -21.72 29.01 -15.31
C HIS A 123 -20.26 28.70 -15.69
N PRO A 124 -19.85 28.98 -16.96
CA PRO A 124 -18.47 28.74 -17.38
C PRO A 124 -17.53 29.77 -16.78
N ARG A 125 -16.26 29.35 -16.62
CA ARG A 125 -15.18 30.24 -16.20
C ARG A 125 -14.02 30.29 -17.23
N HIS A 126 -13.02 31.08 -16.95
CA HIS A 126 -11.73 31.02 -17.63
C HIS A 126 -10.82 29.99 -16.98
N LEU A 127 -9.71 29.65 -17.66
CA LEU A 127 -8.64 28.86 -17.08
C LEU A 127 -8.06 29.56 -15.86
N ASP A 128 -7.86 28.77 -14.78
CA ASP A 128 -7.17 29.24 -13.60
C ASP A 128 -5.65 29.02 -13.75
N MET A 129 -4.96 30.10 -14.09
CA MET A 129 -3.51 30.05 -14.31
C MET A 129 -2.71 29.79 -13.03
N ASN A 130 -3.27 30.01 -11.85
CA ASN A 130 -2.61 29.67 -10.60
C ASN A 130 -2.57 28.14 -10.40
N LEU A 131 -3.67 27.44 -10.70
CA LEU A 131 -3.70 25.99 -10.71
C LEU A 131 -2.74 25.40 -11.75
N VAL A 132 -2.70 25.98 -12.96
CA VAL A 132 -1.74 25.61 -14.02
C VAL A 132 -0.30 25.77 -13.52
N ASN A 133 0.01 26.92 -12.93
CA ASN A 133 1.33 27.22 -12.40
C ASN A 133 1.74 26.27 -11.25
N ALA A 134 0.81 25.90 -10.39
CA ALA A 134 1.06 24.94 -9.32
C ALA A 134 1.39 23.54 -9.88
N GLN A 135 0.68 23.09 -10.91
CA GLN A 135 0.97 21.84 -11.61
C GLN A 135 2.33 21.90 -12.31
N GLN A 136 2.62 23.00 -13.03
CA GLN A 136 3.93 23.21 -13.66
C GLN A 136 5.06 23.19 -12.64
N ALA A 137 4.93 23.93 -11.54
CA ALA A 137 5.92 23.94 -10.47
C ALA A 137 6.25 22.52 -9.99
N ARG A 138 5.21 21.72 -9.71
CA ARG A 138 5.37 20.30 -9.34
C ARG A 138 6.08 19.51 -10.43
N ARG A 139 5.61 19.64 -11.68
CA ARG A 139 6.15 18.89 -12.82
C ARG A 139 7.63 19.20 -13.05
N VAL A 140 7.99 20.50 -13.01
CA VAL A 140 9.36 21.00 -13.19
C VAL A 140 10.26 20.53 -12.03
N LEU A 141 9.82 20.69 -10.79
CA LEU A 141 10.60 20.30 -9.61
C LEU A 141 10.88 18.79 -9.60
N ASP A 142 9.84 17.96 -9.76
CA ASP A 142 9.98 16.52 -9.76
C ASP A 142 10.84 16.04 -10.95
N ARG A 143 10.80 16.75 -12.09
CA ARG A 143 11.67 16.51 -13.25
C ARG A 143 13.12 16.79 -12.92
N ILE A 144 13.42 17.98 -12.36
CA ILE A 144 14.78 18.37 -11.97
C ILE A 144 15.35 17.36 -10.97
N VAL A 145 14.62 17.07 -9.89
CA VAL A 145 15.07 16.12 -8.87
C VAL A 145 15.36 14.76 -9.49
N GLY A 146 14.44 14.22 -10.29
CA GLY A 146 14.60 12.90 -10.92
C GLY A 146 15.78 12.84 -11.89
N PHE A 147 15.93 13.84 -12.76
CA PHE A 147 16.99 13.87 -13.79
C PHE A 147 18.37 14.18 -13.25
N LYS A 148 18.46 14.95 -12.17
CA LYS A 148 19.75 15.29 -11.53
C LYS A 148 20.22 14.21 -10.55
N LEU A 149 19.31 13.62 -9.73
CA LEU A 149 19.68 12.60 -8.76
C LEU A 149 19.91 11.21 -9.37
N SER A 150 19.13 10.83 -10.40
CA SER A 150 19.28 9.49 -10.97
C SER A 150 20.67 9.22 -11.55
N PRO A 151 21.31 10.12 -12.32
CA PRO A 151 22.70 9.95 -12.77
C PRO A 151 23.71 9.87 -11.62
N VAL A 152 23.48 10.59 -10.51
CA VAL A 152 24.32 10.47 -9.31
C VAL A 152 24.26 9.04 -8.76
N LEU A 153 23.06 8.48 -8.63
CA LEU A 153 22.87 7.09 -8.20
C LEU A 153 23.52 6.10 -9.17
N TRP A 154 23.44 6.34 -10.49
CA TRP A 154 24.08 5.46 -11.48
C TRP A 154 25.60 5.44 -11.34
N ARG A 155 26.18 6.57 -11.04
CA ARG A 155 27.62 6.72 -10.93
C ARG A 155 28.15 6.21 -9.59
N LYS A 156 27.40 6.44 -8.50
CA LYS A 156 27.86 6.20 -7.12
C LYS A 156 27.38 4.88 -6.53
N VAL A 157 26.23 4.37 -6.98
CA VAL A 157 25.60 3.16 -6.44
C VAL A 157 25.52 2.08 -7.53
N LYS A 158 24.56 2.19 -8.45
CA LYS A 158 24.33 1.19 -9.50
C LYS A 158 23.54 1.82 -10.68
N PRO A 159 23.81 1.43 -11.95
CA PRO A 159 23.00 1.83 -13.09
C PRO A 159 21.51 1.48 -12.95
N ALA A 160 20.65 2.23 -13.65
CA ALA A 160 19.20 2.08 -13.70
C ALA A 160 18.44 2.37 -12.39
N LEU A 161 19.09 2.90 -11.36
CA LEU A 161 18.41 3.41 -10.17
C LEU A 161 17.81 4.78 -10.45
N SER A 162 16.81 5.17 -9.68
CA SER A 162 16.17 6.48 -9.80
C SER A 162 15.75 7.02 -8.44
N ALA A 163 15.81 8.32 -8.30
CA ALA A 163 15.33 9.03 -7.12
C ALA A 163 14.18 9.99 -7.51
N GLY A 164 13.40 10.35 -6.54
CA GLY A 164 12.35 11.35 -6.68
C GLY A 164 11.91 11.82 -5.31
N ARG A 165 11.53 13.07 -5.21
CA ARG A 165 11.24 13.77 -3.95
C ARG A 165 10.32 12.98 -3.01
N VAL A 166 9.09 12.68 -3.44
CA VAL A 166 8.10 11.98 -2.59
C VAL A 166 8.45 10.50 -2.42
N GLN A 167 8.85 9.82 -3.49
CA GLN A 167 9.13 8.39 -3.46
C GLN A 167 10.34 8.02 -2.59
N SER A 168 11.41 8.83 -2.61
CA SER A 168 12.59 8.55 -1.79
C SER A 168 12.29 8.71 -0.31
N VAL A 169 11.48 9.69 0.05
CA VAL A 169 11.00 9.92 1.40
C VAL A 169 10.02 8.82 1.86
N ALA A 170 9.19 8.29 0.97
CA ALA A 170 8.35 7.13 1.28
C ALA A 170 9.19 5.86 1.55
N VAL A 171 10.27 5.65 0.79
CA VAL A 171 11.23 4.56 1.07
C VAL A 171 11.91 4.77 2.42
N ARG A 172 12.30 6.01 2.76
CA ARG A 172 12.89 6.36 4.06
C ARG A 172 11.97 5.96 5.21
N LEU A 173 10.67 6.25 5.16
CA LEU A 173 9.70 5.84 6.20
C LEU A 173 9.72 4.33 6.44
N ILE A 174 9.82 3.54 5.38
CA ILE A 174 9.82 2.07 5.46
C ILE A 174 11.16 1.57 6.02
N VAL A 175 12.29 2.15 5.59
CA VAL A 175 13.62 1.79 6.09
C VAL A 175 13.76 2.15 7.59
N GLU A 176 13.35 3.34 8.00
CA GLU A 176 13.38 3.75 9.40
C GLU A 176 12.53 2.82 10.28
N ARG A 177 11.32 2.46 9.81
CA ARG A 177 10.45 1.51 10.51
C ARG A 177 11.11 0.14 10.64
N GLU A 178 11.77 -0.37 9.62
CA GLU A 178 12.49 -1.64 9.69
C GLU A 178 13.60 -1.60 10.74
N ARG A 179 14.35 -0.50 10.81
CA ARG A 179 15.39 -0.28 11.83
C ARG A 179 14.82 -0.12 13.24
N GLU A 180 13.68 0.55 13.38
CA GLU A 180 12.98 0.61 14.68
C GLU A 180 12.61 -0.79 15.17
N ILE A 181 12.11 -1.66 14.27
CA ILE A 181 11.74 -3.05 14.60
C ILE A 181 12.97 -3.87 14.98
N GLN A 182 14.08 -3.75 14.23
CA GLN A 182 15.32 -4.49 14.51
C GLN A 182 15.98 -4.06 15.83
N ASN A 183 15.87 -2.80 16.20
CA ASN A 183 16.43 -2.26 17.44
C ASN A 183 15.49 -2.41 18.63
N PHE A 184 14.25 -2.86 18.42
CA PHE A 184 13.28 -3.00 19.48
C PHE A 184 13.65 -4.15 20.42
N LYS A 185 13.69 -3.86 21.72
CA LYS A 185 13.90 -4.85 22.76
C LYS A 185 12.58 -5.13 23.46
N SER A 186 12.11 -6.35 23.32
CA SER A 186 10.90 -6.78 23.99
C SER A 186 11.12 -6.91 25.50
N GLU A 187 10.19 -6.36 26.27
CA GLU A 187 10.17 -6.47 27.75
C GLU A 187 9.06 -7.45 28.15
N THR A 188 9.40 -8.31 29.12
CA THR A 188 8.45 -9.27 29.70
C THR A 188 7.62 -8.59 30.79
N TYR A 189 6.33 -8.90 30.81
CA TYR A 189 5.42 -8.51 31.88
C TYR A 189 4.32 -9.57 32.04
N TYR A 190 3.62 -9.52 33.19
CA TYR A 190 2.52 -10.43 33.48
C TYR A 190 1.20 -9.69 33.60
N ASN A 191 0.22 -10.10 32.82
CA ASN A 191 -1.18 -9.71 32.97
C ASN A 191 -1.90 -10.69 33.88
N VAL A 192 -2.63 -10.20 34.86
CA VAL A 192 -3.36 -11.04 35.78
C VAL A 192 -4.86 -10.87 35.61
N ASN A 193 -5.55 -11.98 35.34
CA ASN A 193 -6.99 -12.04 35.18
C ASN A 193 -7.60 -12.91 36.29
N GLY A 194 -8.70 -12.45 36.86
CA GLY A 194 -9.48 -13.18 37.86
C GLY A 194 -10.83 -13.60 37.31
N VAL A 195 -11.27 -14.80 37.62
CA VAL A 195 -12.63 -15.28 37.41
C VAL A 195 -13.32 -15.42 38.75
N PHE A 196 -14.38 -14.66 38.91
CA PHE A 196 -15.15 -14.61 40.17
C PHE A 196 -16.57 -15.10 39.91
N ALA A 197 -17.19 -15.68 40.92
CA ALA A 197 -18.58 -16.06 40.87
C ALA A 197 -19.44 -15.21 41.81
N ILE A 198 -20.61 -14.84 41.32
CA ILE A 198 -21.65 -14.18 42.09
C ILE A 198 -22.79 -15.21 42.29
N THR A 199 -23.22 -15.40 43.53
CA THR A 199 -24.42 -16.20 43.82
C THR A 199 -25.64 -15.30 43.62
N ASN A 200 -26.50 -15.66 42.68
CA ASN A 200 -27.75 -14.97 42.40
C ASN A 200 -28.82 -15.34 43.48
N ALA A 201 -29.92 -14.59 43.50
CA ALA A 201 -31.01 -14.82 44.44
C ALA A 201 -31.69 -16.21 44.27
N ASP A 202 -31.59 -16.79 43.08
CA ASP A 202 -32.11 -18.13 42.75
C ASP A 202 -31.13 -19.27 43.05
N GLY A 203 -29.94 -18.98 43.66
CA GLY A 203 -28.89 -19.92 43.97
C GLY A 203 -27.97 -20.26 42.77
N SER A 204 -28.22 -19.75 41.59
CA SER A 204 -27.33 -19.89 40.45
C SER A 204 -26.04 -19.05 40.62
N ALA A 205 -24.97 -19.45 39.98
CA ALA A 205 -23.70 -18.69 40.00
C ALA A 205 -23.44 -18.10 38.59
N THR A 206 -23.23 -16.79 38.55
CA THR A 206 -22.80 -16.10 37.32
C THR A 206 -21.33 -15.72 37.42
N GLU A 207 -20.55 -16.00 36.39
CA GLU A 207 -19.13 -15.67 36.35
C GLU A 207 -18.88 -14.22 35.92
N VAL A 208 -17.90 -13.59 36.57
CA VAL A 208 -17.38 -12.25 36.30
C VAL A 208 -15.90 -12.35 36.02
N LYS A 209 -15.46 -11.96 34.85
CA LYS A 209 -14.05 -11.83 34.51
C LYS A 209 -13.57 -10.42 34.81
N ALA A 210 -12.44 -10.30 35.47
CA ALA A 210 -11.85 -9.03 35.81
C ALA A 210 -10.33 -9.08 35.63
N GLN A 211 -9.73 -8.00 35.23
CA GLN A 211 -8.29 -7.85 35.07
C GLN A 211 -7.70 -7.05 36.20
N LEU A 212 -6.52 -7.43 36.70
CA LEU A 212 -5.78 -6.64 37.68
C LEU A 212 -5.38 -5.30 37.08
N GLY A 213 -5.54 -4.21 37.86
CA GLY A 213 -5.24 -2.85 37.40
C GLY A 213 -3.74 -2.58 37.15
N SER A 214 -2.87 -3.36 37.81
CA SER A 214 -1.41 -3.31 37.67
C SER A 214 -0.86 -4.51 36.89
N ARG A 215 0.37 -4.36 36.38
CA ARG A 215 1.13 -5.42 35.73
C ARG A 215 2.36 -5.74 36.56
N PHE A 216 2.76 -7.01 36.62
CA PHE A 216 4.00 -7.42 37.27
C PHE A 216 5.12 -7.56 36.25
N LYS A 217 6.36 -7.31 36.67
CA LYS A 217 7.53 -7.31 35.79
C LYS A 217 8.27 -8.67 35.79
N ASN A 218 8.12 -9.45 36.85
CA ASN A 218 8.85 -10.69 37.03
C ASN A 218 8.00 -11.75 37.72
N GLU A 219 8.51 -12.98 37.74
CA GLU A 219 7.87 -14.14 38.30
C GLU A 219 7.71 -14.05 39.83
N GLU A 220 8.71 -13.49 40.54
CA GLU A 220 8.69 -13.37 41.99
C GLU A 220 7.52 -12.49 42.45
N GLU A 221 7.26 -11.35 41.77
CA GLU A 221 6.12 -10.48 42.05
C GLU A 221 4.79 -11.20 41.84
N VAL A 222 4.68 -11.98 40.75
CA VAL A 222 3.48 -12.79 40.45
C VAL A 222 3.22 -13.82 41.50
N GLN A 223 4.25 -14.57 41.88
CA GLN A 223 4.12 -15.63 42.91
C GLN A 223 3.74 -15.03 44.26
N ALA A 224 4.40 -13.95 44.68
CA ALA A 224 4.08 -13.25 45.93
C ALA A 224 2.63 -12.71 45.93
N PHE A 225 2.14 -12.23 44.80
CA PHE A 225 0.76 -11.76 44.65
C PHE A 225 -0.24 -12.94 44.73
N LEU A 226 0.01 -14.01 44.00
CA LEU A 226 -0.86 -15.20 44.02
C LEU A 226 -0.90 -15.88 45.41
N GLU A 227 0.22 -15.88 46.12
CA GLU A 227 0.28 -16.38 47.54
C GLU A 227 -0.64 -15.56 48.45
N LYS A 228 -0.60 -14.21 48.36
CA LYS A 228 -1.52 -13.33 49.10
C LYS A 228 -2.98 -13.58 48.75
N CYS A 229 -3.27 -13.92 47.48
CA CYS A 229 -4.62 -14.19 47.01
C CYS A 229 -5.20 -15.55 47.47
N LYS A 230 -4.39 -16.48 48.03
CA LYS A 230 -4.88 -17.80 48.50
C LYS A 230 -5.98 -17.68 49.54
N ASP A 231 -5.81 -16.83 50.50
CA ASP A 231 -6.72 -16.62 51.63
C ASP A 231 -7.42 -15.27 51.62
N ALA A 232 -7.26 -14.51 50.54
CA ALA A 232 -7.88 -13.19 50.36
C ALA A 232 -9.39 -13.29 50.14
N THR A 233 -10.11 -12.30 50.64
CA THR A 233 -11.52 -12.04 50.31
C THR A 233 -11.61 -10.99 49.21
N PHE A 234 -12.58 -11.15 48.36
CA PHE A 234 -12.81 -10.26 47.21
C PHE A 234 -14.17 -9.58 47.33
N LYS A 235 -14.20 -8.25 47.30
CA LYS A 235 -15.43 -7.48 47.49
C LYS A 235 -15.56 -6.40 46.42
N VAL A 236 -16.77 -6.17 45.95
CA VAL A 236 -17.09 -5.04 45.10
C VAL A 236 -16.90 -3.75 45.85
N GLU A 237 -15.87 -3.01 45.56
CA GLU A 237 -15.54 -1.75 46.21
C GLU A 237 -16.35 -0.57 45.64
N SER A 238 -16.40 -0.50 44.32
CA SER A 238 -17.16 0.52 43.62
C SER A 238 -17.73 0.03 42.28
N ILE A 239 -18.85 0.62 41.92
CA ILE A 239 -19.50 0.41 40.62
C ILE A 239 -19.73 1.78 40.00
N THR A 240 -19.12 2.04 38.87
CA THR A 240 -19.27 3.29 38.14
C THR A 240 -19.91 3.00 36.80
N LYS A 241 -21.06 3.67 36.54
CA LYS A 241 -21.72 3.66 35.26
C LYS A 241 -21.54 5.01 34.59
N LYS A 242 -20.98 5.00 33.37
CA LYS A 242 -20.77 6.23 32.59
C LYS A 242 -21.41 6.08 31.22
N PRO A 243 -22.27 7.03 30.80
CA PRO A 243 -22.71 7.10 29.42
C PRO A 243 -21.53 7.54 28.56
N VAL A 244 -21.29 6.81 27.47
CA VAL A 244 -20.28 7.11 26.47
C VAL A 244 -20.99 7.29 25.14
N LYS A 245 -20.74 8.41 24.47
CA LYS A 245 -21.23 8.64 23.12
C LYS A 245 -20.09 8.38 22.15
N ARG A 246 -20.35 7.55 21.13
CA ARG A 246 -19.45 7.38 19.99
C ARG A 246 -20.04 8.13 18.80
N THR A 247 -19.24 9.00 18.20
CA THR A 247 -19.62 9.77 17.01
C THR A 247 -19.17 9.07 15.76
N PRO A 248 -19.92 9.18 14.65
CA PRO A 248 -19.47 8.61 13.37
C PRO A 248 -18.28 9.38 12.82
N ALA A 249 -17.46 8.67 12.07
CA ALA A 249 -16.36 9.25 11.32
C ALA A 249 -16.88 10.09 10.12
N PRO A 250 -16.10 11.11 9.66
CA PRO A 250 -16.44 11.93 8.51
C PRO A 250 -16.62 11.11 7.21
N PRO A 251 -17.24 11.66 6.18
CA PRO A 251 -17.22 11.08 4.85
C PRO A 251 -15.80 10.88 4.33
N PHE A 252 -15.62 10.05 3.32
CA PHE A 252 -14.29 9.69 2.83
C PHE A 252 -13.57 10.84 2.13
N THR A 253 -12.29 10.98 2.48
CA THR A 253 -11.25 11.58 1.64
C THR A 253 -10.58 10.49 0.79
N THR A 254 -9.71 10.85 -0.15
CA THR A 254 -8.89 9.87 -0.90
C THR A 254 -8.10 8.96 0.03
N SER A 255 -7.44 9.52 1.03
CA SER A 255 -6.61 8.78 1.98
C SER A 255 -7.45 7.80 2.80
N THR A 256 -8.54 8.25 3.42
CA THR A 256 -9.37 7.40 4.27
C THR A 256 -10.11 6.32 3.46
N LEU A 257 -10.49 6.61 2.20
CA LEU A 257 -11.04 5.60 1.30
C LEU A 257 -10.01 4.50 0.98
N GLN A 258 -8.78 4.88 0.67
CA GLN A 258 -7.70 3.93 0.40
C GLN A 258 -7.41 3.03 1.61
N GLN A 259 -7.41 3.60 2.81
CA GLN A 259 -7.19 2.86 4.06
C GLN A 259 -8.32 1.85 4.33
N GLU A 260 -9.57 2.30 4.29
CA GLU A 260 -10.72 1.42 4.59
C GLU A 260 -10.95 0.38 3.49
N ALA A 261 -10.74 0.70 2.22
CA ALA A 261 -10.81 -0.27 1.14
C ALA A 261 -9.72 -1.35 1.27
N ALA A 262 -8.52 -1.00 1.70
CA ALA A 262 -7.48 -1.98 1.96
C ALA A 262 -7.85 -2.92 3.13
N ARG A 263 -8.36 -2.37 4.23
CA ARG A 263 -8.73 -3.14 5.43
C ARG A 263 -9.96 -4.03 5.19
N LYS A 264 -11.06 -3.45 4.69
CA LYS A 264 -12.35 -4.15 4.56
C LYS A 264 -12.51 -4.96 3.28
N LEU A 265 -11.91 -4.50 2.17
CA LEU A 265 -12.10 -5.11 0.87
C LEU A 265 -10.86 -5.88 0.39
N GLY A 266 -9.70 -5.68 1.02
CA GLY A 266 -8.41 -6.24 0.62
C GLY A 266 -7.88 -5.63 -0.69
N PHE A 267 -8.31 -4.42 -1.05
CA PHE A 267 -7.87 -3.74 -2.26
C PHE A 267 -6.50 -3.10 -2.04
N THR A 268 -5.66 -3.11 -3.06
CA THR A 268 -4.46 -2.26 -3.06
C THR A 268 -4.87 -0.79 -3.24
N VAL A 269 -3.99 0.12 -2.82
CA VAL A 269 -4.23 1.56 -2.99
C VAL A 269 -4.47 1.92 -4.46
N SER A 270 -3.69 1.35 -5.38
CA SER A 270 -3.88 1.55 -6.83
C SER A 270 -5.18 0.97 -7.35
N GLN A 271 -5.57 -0.22 -6.89
CA GLN A 271 -6.84 -0.83 -7.25
C GLN A 271 -8.03 0.01 -6.77
N THR A 272 -7.97 0.53 -5.54
CA THR A 272 -9.00 1.42 -5.00
C THR A 272 -9.18 2.64 -5.89
N MET A 273 -8.08 3.31 -6.30
CA MET A 273 -8.16 4.49 -7.14
C MET A 273 -8.67 4.17 -8.55
N MET A 274 -8.29 3.04 -9.14
CA MET A 274 -8.78 2.61 -10.45
C MET A 274 -10.29 2.37 -10.41
N VAL A 275 -10.80 1.68 -9.40
CA VAL A 275 -12.24 1.40 -9.25
C VAL A 275 -13.01 2.70 -8.95
N ALA A 276 -12.49 3.57 -8.08
CA ALA A 276 -13.09 4.87 -7.78
C ALA A 276 -13.16 5.76 -9.02
N GLN A 277 -12.12 5.77 -9.88
CA GLN A 277 -12.13 6.48 -11.16
C GLN A 277 -13.27 6.00 -12.06
N HIS A 278 -13.47 4.69 -12.18
CA HIS A 278 -14.58 4.14 -12.97
C HIS A 278 -15.96 4.53 -12.39
N LEU A 279 -16.11 4.50 -11.07
CA LEU A 279 -17.35 4.92 -10.42
C LEU A 279 -17.65 6.40 -10.68
N TYR A 280 -16.64 7.27 -10.59
CA TYR A 280 -16.77 8.70 -10.91
C TYR A 280 -17.14 8.93 -12.37
N GLU A 281 -16.40 8.35 -13.31
CA GLU A 281 -16.63 8.51 -14.76
C GLU A 281 -18.02 8.01 -15.20
N ASN A 282 -18.56 7.02 -14.48
CA ASN A 282 -19.94 6.54 -14.68
C ASN A 282 -21.00 7.31 -13.89
N GLY A 283 -20.60 8.41 -13.22
CA GLY A 283 -21.52 9.29 -12.48
C GLY A 283 -22.12 8.64 -11.23
N ARG A 284 -21.42 7.72 -10.58
CA ARG A 284 -21.89 7.02 -9.38
C ARG A 284 -21.43 7.66 -8.08
N ILE A 285 -20.27 8.27 -8.08
CA ILE A 285 -19.68 8.98 -6.94
C ILE A 285 -19.16 10.37 -7.36
N THR A 286 -18.92 11.23 -6.38
CA THR A 286 -18.19 12.49 -6.55
C THR A 286 -16.73 12.24 -6.90
N TYR A 287 -16.00 13.29 -7.26
CA TYR A 287 -14.59 13.20 -7.60
C TYR A 287 -13.75 12.57 -6.50
N MET A 288 -12.97 11.57 -6.85
CA MET A 288 -12.28 10.69 -5.88
C MET A 288 -10.93 11.22 -5.40
N ARG A 289 -10.39 12.29 -6.00
CA ARG A 289 -9.14 12.91 -5.54
C ARG A 289 -9.46 14.17 -4.73
N THR A 290 -9.74 13.99 -3.46
CA THR A 290 -10.11 15.06 -2.54
C THR A 290 -9.56 14.79 -1.14
N ASP A 291 -9.19 15.83 -0.45
CA ASP A 291 -8.88 15.86 0.98
C ASP A 291 -10.02 16.50 1.79
N SER A 292 -11.10 16.89 1.13
CA SER A 292 -12.28 17.48 1.75
C SER A 292 -13.18 16.42 2.39
N VAL A 293 -13.75 16.77 3.54
CA VAL A 293 -14.81 16.01 4.23
C VAL A 293 -16.18 16.71 4.15
N ASN A 294 -16.27 17.81 3.38
CA ASN A 294 -17.50 18.59 3.26
C ASN A 294 -18.54 17.84 2.42
N LEU A 295 -19.81 18.05 2.73
CA LEU A 295 -20.94 17.58 1.94
C LEU A 295 -21.81 18.77 1.51
N SER A 296 -22.29 18.73 0.26
CA SER A 296 -23.23 19.73 -0.25
C SER A 296 -24.57 19.69 0.51
N LYS A 297 -25.29 20.81 0.48
CA LYS A 297 -26.61 20.90 1.09
C LYS A 297 -27.60 19.87 0.51
N LEU A 298 -27.48 19.59 -0.80
CA LEU A 298 -28.29 18.56 -1.47
C LEU A 298 -28.01 17.18 -0.90
N CYS A 299 -26.73 16.82 -0.76
CA CYS A 299 -26.34 15.54 -0.17
C CYS A 299 -26.81 15.41 1.28
N LEU A 300 -26.66 16.46 2.08
CA LEU A 300 -27.15 16.46 3.49
C LEU A 300 -28.65 16.23 3.56
N GLY A 301 -29.43 16.90 2.70
CA GLY A 301 -30.89 16.72 2.61
C GLY A 301 -31.28 15.31 2.19
N ALA A 302 -30.71 14.82 1.09
CA ALA A 302 -30.96 13.47 0.58
C ALA A 302 -30.56 12.37 1.58
N SER A 303 -29.41 12.54 2.25
CA SER A 303 -28.96 11.61 3.30
C SER A 303 -29.95 11.56 4.47
N LYS A 304 -30.46 12.73 4.90
CA LYS A 304 -31.44 12.80 5.98
C LYS A 304 -32.74 12.05 5.60
N GLU A 305 -33.27 12.29 4.41
CA GLU A 305 -34.47 11.62 3.91
C GLU A 305 -34.28 10.11 3.85
N GLU A 306 -33.13 9.66 3.34
CA GLU A 306 -32.82 8.25 3.20
C GLU A 306 -32.64 7.55 4.56
N ILE A 307 -31.98 8.22 5.53
CA ILE A 307 -31.84 7.70 6.89
C ILE A 307 -33.21 7.54 7.55
N ILE A 308 -34.09 8.55 7.43
CA ILE A 308 -35.43 8.50 8.00
C ILE A 308 -36.22 7.36 7.35
N ARG A 309 -36.11 7.20 6.04
CA ARG A 309 -36.82 6.13 5.29
C ARG A 309 -36.38 4.73 5.70
N LEU A 310 -35.09 4.51 5.90
CA LEU A 310 -34.51 3.18 6.18
C LEU A 310 -34.50 2.81 7.65
N TYR A 311 -34.27 3.77 8.53
CA TYR A 311 -33.96 3.51 9.94
C TYR A 311 -34.86 4.24 10.92
N GLY A 312 -35.57 5.28 10.52
CA GLY A 312 -36.40 6.10 11.39
C GLY A 312 -35.74 7.45 11.75
N ASN A 313 -36.58 8.37 12.23
CA ASN A 313 -36.16 9.76 12.51
C ASN A 313 -35.12 9.85 13.64
N GLU A 314 -35.18 8.93 14.60
CA GLU A 314 -34.25 8.88 15.73
C GLU A 314 -32.80 8.59 15.32
N TYR A 315 -32.59 7.96 14.15
CA TYR A 315 -31.27 7.69 13.58
C TYR A 315 -30.69 8.88 12.82
N SER A 316 -31.46 9.92 12.53
CA SER A 316 -31.01 11.05 11.72
C SER A 316 -30.41 12.14 12.59
N LYS A 317 -29.16 12.52 12.29
CA LYS A 317 -28.46 13.67 12.87
C LYS A 317 -27.55 14.29 11.83
N THR A 318 -28.06 15.26 11.11
CA THR A 318 -27.28 15.99 10.09
C THR A 318 -26.08 16.69 10.69
N ARG A 319 -24.90 16.51 10.10
CA ARG A 319 -23.64 17.13 10.48
C ARG A 319 -22.96 17.74 9.28
N GLN A 320 -22.45 18.94 9.43
CA GLN A 320 -21.49 19.51 8.50
C GLN A 320 -20.09 19.29 9.08
N TYR A 321 -19.29 18.54 8.37
CA TYR A 321 -17.86 18.39 8.69
C TYR A 321 -17.07 19.48 7.98
N HIS A 322 -15.99 19.93 8.62
CA HIS A 322 -15.07 20.92 8.07
C HIS A 322 -13.67 20.32 7.98
N THR A 323 -13.00 20.59 6.88
CA THR A 323 -11.63 20.16 6.67
C THR A 323 -10.68 21.04 7.48
N ASN A 324 -9.87 20.44 8.34
CA ASN A 324 -8.89 21.16 9.15
C ASN A 324 -7.52 21.31 8.47
N ALA A 325 -7.33 20.72 7.29
CA ALA A 325 -6.08 20.79 6.56
C ALA A 325 -5.87 22.22 6.00
N LYS A 326 -4.79 22.89 6.42
CA LYS A 326 -4.33 24.11 5.78
C LYS A 326 -3.96 23.81 4.34
N GLY A 327 -4.56 24.51 3.36
CA GLY A 327 -4.37 24.25 1.93
C GLY A 327 -5.32 23.21 1.32
N ALA A 328 -6.31 22.72 2.10
CA ALA A 328 -7.42 21.98 1.50
C ALA A 328 -8.21 22.92 0.58
N GLN A 329 -8.44 22.47 -0.65
CA GLN A 329 -9.31 23.20 -1.57
C GLN A 329 -10.75 23.11 -1.03
N GLU A 330 -11.21 24.15 -0.32
CA GLU A 330 -12.54 24.19 0.31
C GLU A 330 -13.70 24.00 -0.67
N ALA A 331 -13.45 24.17 -1.96
CA ALA A 331 -14.41 23.99 -3.05
C ALA A 331 -14.78 22.52 -3.31
N HIS A 332 -13.98 21.55 -2.85
CA HIS A 332 -14.21 20.14 -3.11
C HIS A 332 -15.15 19.51 -2.08
N GLU A 333 -16.00 18.60 -2.53
CA GLU A 333 -16.77 17.71 -1.67
C GLU A 333 -15.96 16.47 -1.28
N ALA A 334 -16.40 15.79 -0.22
CA ALA A 334 -15.97 14.44 0.13
C ALA A 334 -16.35 13.43 -0.97
N ILE A 335 -15.72 12.25 -0.92
CA ILE A 335 -16.11 11.13 -1.77
C ILE A 335 -17.43 10.55 -1.25
N ARG A 336 -18.49 10.69 -2.05
CA ARG A 336 -19.84 10.25 -1.70
C ARG A 336 -20.60 9.72 -2.92
N PRO A 337 -21.68 8.96 -2.76
CA PRO A 337 -22.60 8.66 -3.85
C PRO A 337 -23.20 9.92 -4.45
N THR A 338 -23.44 9.92 -5.74
CA THR A 338 -24.18 11.02 -6.42
C THR A 338 -25.67 11.02 -6.05
N TYR A 339 -26.25 9.84 -5.85
CA TYR A 339 -27.64 9.65 -5.47
C TYR A 339 -27.71 8.81 -4.20
N MET A 340 -28.16 9.42 -3.10
CA MET A 340 -28.17 8.78 -1.77
C MET A 340 -29.25 7.72 -1.62
N ASP A 341 -30.32 7.77 -2.41
CA ASP A 341 -31.41 6.79 -2.48
C ASP A 341 -31.00 5.47 -3.19
N GLN A 342 -29.83 5.43 -3.81
CA GLN A 342 -29.29 4.24 -4.47
C GLN A 342 -28.22 3.60 -3.57
N SER A 343 -28.62 2.65 -2.74
CA SER A 343 -27.67 1.90 -1.89
C SER A 343 -26.83 0.87 -2.66
N GLU A 344 -27.28 0.49 -3.86
CA GLU A 344 -26.64 -0.49 -4.74
C GLU A 344 -26.54 0.04 -6.17
N ILE A 345 -25.58 -0.45 -6.92
CA ILE A 345 -25.36 -0.10 -8.32
C ILE A 345 -25.16 -1.34 -9.20
N GLU A 346 -25.39 -1.20 -10.50
CA GLU A 346 -24.94 -2.15 -11.51
C GLU A 346 -23.44 -1.94 -11.80
N GLY A 347 -22.71 -3.04 -11.98
CA GLY A 347 -21.28 -2.99 -12.28
C GLY A 347 -20.55 -4.29 -11.90
N THR A 348 -19.23 -4.25 -11.94
CA THR A 348 -18.37 -5.35 -11.50
C THR A 348 -18.48 -5.56 -9.99
N SER A 349 -18.08 -6.74 -9.51
CA SER A 349 -18.04 -7.04 -8.07
C SER A 349 -17.17 -6.04 -7.28
N GLN A 350 -16.08 -5.55 -7.88
CA GLN A 350 -15.21 -4.56 -7.26
C GLN A 350 -15.88 -3.19 -7.16
N GLU A 351 -16.57 -2.75 -8.21
CA GLU A 351 -17.32 -1.49 -8.21
C GLU A 351 -18.46 -1.52 -7.18
N LYS A 352 -19.23 -2.61 -7.13
CA LYS A 352 -20.32 -2.79 -6.15
C LYS A 352 -19.82 -2.72 -4.72
N ARG A 353 -18.73 -3.43 -4.40
CA ARG A 353 -18.14 -3.45 -3.05
C ARG A 353 -17.58 -2.09 -2.63
N LEU A 354 -16.88 -1.40 -3.52
CA LEU A 354 -16.33 -0.06 -3.21
C LEU A 354 -17.45 0.97 -3.06
N TYR A 355 -18.45 0.93 -3.93
CA TYR A 355 -19.61 1.82 -3.86
C TYR A 355 -20.39 1.61 -2.55
N GLU A 356 -20.67 0.37 -2.16
CA GLU A 356 -21.32 0.03 -0.90
C GLU A 356 -20.55 0.59 0.30
N LEU A 357 -19.22 0.47 0.30
CA LEU A 357 -18.36 1.03 1.34
C LEU A 357 -18.52 2.55 1.44
N ILE A 358 -18.51 3.25 0.28
CA ILE A 358 -18.66 4.71 0.20
C ILE A 358 -20.06 5.12 0.66
N TRP A 359 -21.11 4.42 0.21
CA TRP A 359 -22.48 4.70 0.61
C TRP A 359 -22.69 4.54 2.11
N LYS A 360 -22.25 3.41 2.68
CA LYS A 360 -22.33 3.14 4.12
C LYS A 360 -21.62 4.19 4.96
N ARG A 361 -20.43 4.61 4.55
CA ARG A 361 -19.67 5.63 5.27
C ARG A 361 -20.37 6.98 5.22
N THR A 362 -20.90 7.36 4.06
CA THR A 362 -21.60 8.64 3.88
C THR A 362 -22.89 8.68 4.72
N ILE A 363 -23.72 7.65 4.64
CA ILE A 363 -24.95 7.53 5.46
C ILE A 363 -24.61 7.56 6.96
N ALA A 364 -23.66 6.72 7.40
CA ALA A 364 -23.24 6.64 8.79
C ALA A 364 -22.76 7.99 9.34
N SER A 365 -22.06 8.79 8.52
CA SER A 365 -21.60 10.13 8.91
C SER A 365 -22.75 11.08 9.29
N GLN A 366 -23.96 10.85 8.75
CA GLN A 366 -25.15 11.66 8.96
C GLN A 366 -26.15 11.02 9.93
N MET A 367 -25.77 9.89 10.54
CA MET A 367 -26.60 9.20 11.54
C MET A 367 -26.32 9.68 12.96
N ALA A 368 -27.24 9.41 13.87
CA ALA A 368 -27.12 9.72 15.29
C ALA A 368 -25.93 8.99 15.93
N ASP A 369 -25.38 9.57 16.99
CA ASP A 369 -24.32 8.96 17.79
C ASP A 369 -24.79 7.62 18.38
N ALA A 370 -23.88 6.68 18.56
CA ALA A 370 -24.15 5.53 19.37
C ALA A 370 -24.03 5.85 20.85
N GLU A 371 -25.01 5.41 21.65
CA GLU A 371 -25.02 5.60 23.10
C GLU A 371 -24.73 4.27 23.80
N ILE A 372 -23.65 4.25 24.55
CA ILE A 372 -23.12 3.07 25.23
C ILE A 372 -23.06 3.38 26.73
N GLU A 373 -23.58 2.50 27.56
CA GLU A 373 -23.37 2.57 29.00
C GLU A 373 -22.16 1.69 29.34
N LYS A 374 -21.05 2.30 29.75
CA LYS A 374 -19.88 1.61 30.24
C LYS A 374 -19.98 1.43 31.74
N THR A 375 -19.98 0.17 32.19
CA THR A 375 -19.94 -0.19 33.61
C THR A 375 -18.53 -0.61 33.97
N THR A 376 -17.95 0.01 34.99
CA THR A 376 -16.67 -0.37 35.57
C THR A 376 -16.89 -0.77 37.02
N VAL A 377 -16.45 -1.96 37.37
CA VAL A 377 -16.55 -2.53 38.73
C VAL A 377 -15.14 -2.74 39.26
N ASN A 378 -14.78 -2.05 40.33
CA ASN A 378 -13.54 -2.28 41.04
C ASN A 378 -13.78 -3.32 42.14
N ILE A 379 -12.93 -4.33 42.19
CA ILE A 379 -12.99 -5.43 43.14
C ILE A 379 -11.75 -5.34 44.02
N SER A 380 -11.94 -5.05 45.30
CA SER A 380 -10.85 -5.01 46.28
C SER A 380 -10.42 -6.43 46.70
N ILE A 381 -9.17 -6.54 47.06
CA ILE A 381 -8.51 -7.74 47.54
C ILE A 381 -8.06 -7.47 48.96
N SER A 382 -8.47 -8.31 49.94
CA SER A 382 -8.01 -8.13 51.31
C SER A 382 -6.50 -8.34 51.42
N GLY A 383 -5.82 -7.49 52.19
CA GLY A 383 -4.39 -7.59 52.44
C GLY A 383 -3.47 -7.01 51.38
N THR A 384 -4.02 -6.33 50.36
CA THR A 384 -3.26 -5.59 49.32
C THR A 384 -4.02 -4.39 48.82
N ASN A 385 -3.31 -3.38 48.26
CA ASN A 385 -3.91 -2.23 47.61
C ASN A 385 -4.27 -2.50 46.14
N GLU A 386 -3.92 -3.65 45.62
CA GLU A 386 -4.24 -4.06 44.25
C GLU A 386 -5.75 -4.31 44.09
N GLN A 387 -6.28 -4.05 42.91
CA GLN A 387 -7.69 -4.22 42.61
C GLN A 387 -7.89 -4.90 41.27
N PHE A 388 -8.87 -5.80 41.19
CA PHE A 388 -9.36 -6.26 39.92
C PHE A 388 -10.42 -5.29 39.34
N VAL A 389 -10.39 -5.09 38.05
CA VAL A 389 -11.32 -4.22 37.34
C VAL A 389 -12.10 -5.07 36.34
N ALA A 390 -13.42 -5.19 36.52
CA ALA A 390 -14.33 -5.76 35.55
C ALA A 390 -14.98 -4.64 34.76
N GLN A 391 -15.00 -4.77 33.45
CA GLN A 391 -15.62 -3.81 32.55
C GLN A 391 -16.71 -4.49 31.74
N GLY A 392 -17.83 -3.79 31.58
CA GLY A 392 -18.93 -4.21 30.73
C GLY A 392 -19.48 -3.01 29.95
N GLU A 393 -20.01 -3.30 28.77
CA GLU A 393 -20.62 -2.28 27.91
C GLU A 393 -22.00 -2.75 27.48
N VAL A 394 -22.97 -1.84 27.55
CA VAL A 394 -24.33 -2.08 27.07
C VAL A 394 -24.66 -1.01 26.05
N VAL A 395 -24.93 -1.41 24.81
CA VAL A 395 -25.39 -0.50 23.77
C VAL A 395 -26.84 -0.14 24.08
N LYS A 396 -27.08 1.12 24.45
CA LYS A 396 -28.43 1.66 24.69
C LYS A 396 -29.11 2.07 23.40
N PHE A 397 -28.32 2.66 22.49
CA PHE A 397 -28.75 3.03 21.16
C PHE A 397 -27.58 2.83 20.19
N ASP A 398 -27.78 2.05 19.14
CA ASP A 398 -26.72 1.67 18.21
C ASP A 398 -26.32 2.79 17.23
N GLY A 399 -27.25 3.73 16.94
CA GLY A 399 -26.95 4.88 16.09
C GLY A 399 -26.29 4.48 14.76
N PHE A 400 -25.21 5.17 14.41
CA PHE A 400 -24.47 4.92 13.17
C PHE A 400 -23.80 3.52 13.10
N ILE A 401 -23.53 2.89 14.25
CA ILE A 401 -22.87 1.57 14.31
C ILE A 401 -23.73 0.49 13.64
N LYS A 402 -25.06 0.70 13.56
CA LYS A 402 -25.99 -0.16 12.83
C LYS A 402 -25.61 -0.35 11.36
N VAL A 403 -25.01 0.67 10.73
CA VAL A 403 -24.67 0.68 9.31
C VAL A 403 -23.18 0.49 9.07
N TYR A 404 -22.34 1.14 9.87
CA TYR A 404 -20.91 1.22 9.60
C TYR A 404 -20.07 1.29 10.86
N ARG A 405 -18.98 0.53 10.85
CA ARG A 405 -17.88 0.64 11.83
C ARG A 405 -16.59 0.86 11.08
N GLU A 406 -15.76 1.79 11.56
CA GLU A 406 -14.41 1.99 11.05
C GLU A 406 -13.51 0.84 11.50
N SER A 407 -12.56 0.43 10.63
CA SER A 407 -11.54 -0.57 10.97
C SER A 407 -10.27 0.12 11.46
N SER A 408 -9.50 -0.57 12.32
CA SER A 408 -8.16 -0.14 12.73
C SER A 408 -7.12 -1.16 12.28
N ASP A 409 -5.84 -0.75 12.24
CA ASP A 409 -4.74 -1.67 11.94
C ASP A 409 -4.45 -2.63 13.11
N ASP A 410 -5.01 -2.32 14.31
CA ASP A 410 -4.93 -3.11 15.54
C ASP A 410 -6.16 -4.02 15.76
N ASP A 411 -6.92 -4.34 14.70
CA ASP A 411 -8.16 -5.14 14.77
C ASP A 411 -7.99 -6.59 15.28
N ASP A 412 -6.77 -7.02 15.62
CA ASP A 412 -6.54 -8.24 16.41
C ASP A 412 -7.09 -8.11 17.87
N GLN A 413 -7.38 -6.91 18.32
CA GLN A 413 -8.22 -6.65 19.49
C GLN A 413 -9.64 -6.34 19.01
N GLN A 414 -10.36 -7.36 18.54
CA GLN A 414 -11.81 -7.27 18.47
C GLN A 414 -12.29 -6.91 19.89
N GLU A 415 -12.54 -5.62 20.11
CA GLU A 415 -13.38 -5.20 21.22
C GLU A 415 -14.71 -5.93 21.02
N GLU A 416 -14.88 -7.09 21.67
CA GLU A 416 -16.18 -7.74 21.80
C GLU A 416 -17.10 -6.75 22.51
N PHE A 417 -17.83 -5.97 21.70
CA PHE A 417 -18.94 -5.16 22.20
C PHE A 417 -19.93 -6.08 22.89
N GLY A 418 -20.19 -5.84 24.16
CA GLY A 418 -21.31 -6.47 24.82
C GLY A 418 -21.03 -7.50 25.88
N HIS A 419 -19.87 -7.44 26.55
CA HIS A 419 -19.78 -8.12 27.86
C HIS A 419 -20.72 -7.43 28.83
N ILE A 420 -21.90 -8.00 28.98
CA ILE A 420 -22.86 -7.53 29.98
C ILE A 420 -22.40 -8.08 31.32
N LEU A 421 -22.06 -7.19 32.25
CA LEU A 421 -21.80 -7.58 33.62
C LEU A 421 -23.13 -7.91 34.35
N PRO A 422 -23.16 -8.97 35.15
CA PRO A 422 -24.31 -9.26 35.97
C PRO A 422 -24.56 -8.11 36.97
N PRO A 423 -25.78 -7.95 37.48
CA PRO A 423 -26.08 -6.96 38.49
C PRO A 423 -25.28 -7.23 39.77
N MET A 424 -24.53 -6.23 40.22
CA MET A 424 -23.70 -6.28 41.42
C MET A 424 -24.07 -5.13 42.37
N LYS A 425 -23.73 -5.31 43.65
CA LYS A 425 -23.91 -4.27 44.68
C LYS A 425 -22.58 -3.96 45.34
N LYS A 426 -22.38 -2.68 45.73
CA LYS A 426 -21.21 -2.27 46.52
C LYS A 426 -21.17 -3.07 47.84
N GLY A 427 -19.99 -3.56 48.22
CA GLY A 427 -19.77 -4.41 49.38
C GLY A 427 -20.08 -5.89 49.17
N GLN A 428 -20.61 -6.29 48.01
CA GLN A 428 -20.90 -7.68 47.70
C GLN A 428 -19.62 -8.51 47.64
N GLU A 429 -19.62 -9.63 48.36
CA GLU A 429 -18.51 -10.59 48.29
C GLU A 429 -18.60 -11.43 47.02
N LEU A 430 -17.44 -11.68 46.43
CA LEU A 430 -17.28 -12.49 45.25
C LEU A 430 -16.46 -13.75 45.58
N THR A 431 -16.95 -14.87 45.10
CA THR A 431 -16.23 -16.14 45.25
C THR A 431 -15.19 -16.29 44.15
N ARG A 432 -13.92 -16.31 44.50
CA ARG A 432 -12.85 -16.57 43.54
C ARG A 432 -12.95 -17.97 42.95
N ARG A 433 -13.03 -18.11 41.66
CA ARG A 433 -12.92 -19.40 40.94
C ARG A 433 -11.48 -19.71 40.61
N GLU A 434 -10.80 -18.74 39.92
CA GLU A 434 -9.39 -18.85 39.60
C GLU A 434 -8.79 -17.46 39.38
N ILE A 435 -7.48 -17.35 39.57
CA ILE A 435 -6.67 -16.19 39.14
C ILE A 435 -5.57 -16.74 38.24
N VAL A 436 -5.44 -16.13 37.05
CA VAL A 436 -4.50 -16.53 36.01
C VAL A 436 -3.56 -15.37 35.70
N ALA A 437 -2.28 -15.56 36.00
CA ALA A 437 -1.23 -14.63 35.57
C ALA A 437 -0.57 -15.20 34.31
N THR A 438 -0.62 -14.44 33.25
CA THR A 438 -0.09 -14.83 31.93
C THR A 438 1.07 -13.93 31.55
N GLU A 439 2.20 -14.56 31.28
CA GLU A 439 3.37 -13.89 30.74
C GLU A 439 3.05 -13.29 29.37
N ARG A 440 3.48 -12.06 29.13
CA ARG A 440 3.30 -11.30 27.89
C ARG A 440 4.57 -10.55 27.57
N PHE A 441 4.73 -10.22 26.32
CA PHE A 441 5.88 -9.52 25.79
C PHE A 441 5.42 -8.22 25.16
N SER A 442 6.14 -7.11 25.44
CA SER A 442 5.88 -5.87 24.73
C SER A 442 6.11 -6.06 23.24
N GLN A 443 5.19 -5.56 22.44
CA GLN A 443 5.27 -5.67 20.99
C GLN A 443 5.92 -4.43 20.40
N GLY A 444 6.85 -4.64 19.47
CA GLY A 444 7.47 -3.56 18.71
C GLY A 444 6.50 -2.92 17.71
N PRO A 445 6.94 -1.83 17.07
CA PRO A 445 6.15 -1.21 16.03
C PRO A 445 5.95 -2.20 14.87
N GLN A 446 4.76 -2.20 14.29
CA GLN A 446 4.46 -3.04 13.12
C GLN A 446 5.01 -2.42 11.84
N ARG A 447 5.37 -3.26 10.85
CA ARG A 447 5.66 -2.80 9.49
C ARG A 447 4.45 -2.15 8.87
N TYR A 448 4.70 -1.23 7.95
CA TYR A 448 3.61 -0.60 7.21
C TYR A 448 2.92 -1.59 6.27
N THR A 449 1.58 -1.47 6.18
CA THR A 449 0.79 -1.87 5.02
C THR A 449 0.74 -0.70 4.04
N GLU A 450 0.20 -0.90 2.83
CA GLU A 450 -0.07 0.23 1.94
C GLU A 450 -0.98 1.27 2.61
N ALA A 451 -2.00 0.81 3.35
CA ALA A 451 -2.94 1.66 4.06
C ALA A 451 -2.28 2.50 5.16
N SER A 452 -1.51 1.87 6.06
CA SER A 452 -0.84 2.59 7.14
C SER A 452 0.30 3.48 6.64
N LEU A 453 0.91 3.17 5.49
CA LEU A 453 1.86 4.07 4.84
C LEU A 453 1.17 5.32 4.30
N VAL A 454 0.00 5.18 3.64
CA VAL A 454 -0.81 6.34 3.20
C VAL A 454 -1.17 7.21 4.39
N HIS A 455 -1.64 6.61 5.48
CA HIS A 455 -1.97 7.34 6.71
C HIS A 455 -0.76 8.12 7.25
N LYS A 456 0.41 7.48 7.31
CA LYS A 456 1.64 8.13 7.79
C LYS A 456 2.13 9.25 6.87
N MET A 457 2.01 9.07 5.56
CA MET A 457 2.33 10.13 4.59
C MET A 457 1.39 11.32 4.74
N GLU A 458 0.09 11.09 4.91
CA GLU A 458 -0.91 12.15 5.15
C GLU A 458 -0.62 12.89 6.46
N GLU A 459 -0.39 12.18 7.57
CA GLU A 459 -0.03 12.75 8.87
C GLU A 459 1.18 13.69 8.79
N LEU A 460 2.18 13.32 8.00
CA LEU A 460 3.41 14.10 7.79
C LEU A 460 3.27 15.17 6.70
N GLY A 461 2.13 15.26 6.01
CA GLY A 461 1.93 16.18 4.89
C GLY A 461 2.72 15.82 3.63
N ILE A 462 3.18 14.56 3.50
CA ILE A 462 3.98 14.06 2.40
C ILE A 462 3.07 13.55 1.29
N GLY A 463 3.05 14.23 0.15
CA GLY A 463 2.16 13.90 -0.96
C GLY A 463 0.77 14.53 -0.85
N ARG A 464 -0.08 14.20 -1.79
CA ARG A 464 -1.47 14.69 -1.95
C ARG A 464 -2.34 13.56 -2.51
N PRO A 465 -3.67 13.70 -2.56
CA PRO A 465 -4.58 12.70 -3.13
C PRO A 465 -4.16 12.12 -4.48
N SER A 466 -3.56 12.95 -5.35
CA SER A 466 -3.07 12.52 -6.66
C SER A 466 -1.77 11.69 -6.63
N THR A 467 -0.99 11.71 -5.54
CA THR A 467 0.37 11.16 -5.49
C THR A 467 0.53 9.93 -4.60
N TYR A 468 -0.39 9.64 -3.66
CA TYR A 468 -0.25 8.48 -2.76
C TYR A 468 -0.14 7.15 -3.53
N ALA A 469 -1.13 6.83 -4.35
CA ALA A 469 -1.15 5.59 -5.12
C ALA A 469 0.02 5.46 -6.11
N PRO A 470 0.35 6.48 -6.94
CA PRO A 470 1.53 6.43 -7.81
C PRO A 470 2.84 6.23 -7.04
N THR A 471 3.03 6.88 -5.89
CA THR A 471 4.24 6.74 -5.09
C THR A 471 4.42 5.30 -4.60
N ILE A 472 3.37 4.73 -3.99
CA ILE A 472 3.41 3.35 -3.47
C ILE A 472 3.64 2.33 -4.58
N SER A 473 3.01 2.52 -5.73
CA SER A 473 3.26 1.67 -6.90
C SER A 473 4.70 1.79 -7.42
N THR A 474 5.22 3.02 -7.49
CA THR A 474 6.55 3.29 -8.05
C THR A 474 7.66 2.68 -7.20
N ILE A 475 7.60 2.80 -5.86
CA ILE A 475 8.65 2.24 -4.99
C ILE A 475 8.68 0.71 -5.04
N GLN A 476 7.54 0.06 -5.29
CA GLN A 476 7.45 -1.39 -5.49
C GLN A 476 7.93 -1.80 -6.89
N GLN A 477 7.52 -1.09 -7.95
CA GLN A 477 7.97 -1.35 -9.33
C GLN A 477 9.48 -1.17 -9.51
N ARG A 478 10.09 -0.25 -8.76
CA ARG A 478 11.54 -0.02 -8.73
C ARG A 478 12.29 -0.98 -7.82
N GLU A 479 11.59 -1.91 -7.20
CA GLU A 479 12.13 -2.91 -6.29
C GLU A 479 12.87 -2.30 -5.08
N TYR A 480 12.55 -1.06 -4.67
CA TYR A 480 13.06 -0.47 -3.43
C TYR A 480 12.33 -1.02 -2.21
N VAL A 481 11.10 -1.41 -2.42
CA VAL A 481 10.20 -2.00 -1.42
C VAL A 481 9.52 -3.20 -2.06
N GLN A 482 9.35 -4.24 -1.29
CA GLN A 482 8.57 -5.42 -1.69
C GLN A 482 7.45 -5.68 -0.70
N LYS A 483 6.35 -6.25 -1.20
CA LYS A 483 5.26 -6.74 -0.35
C LYS A 483 5.56 -8.16 0.05
N GLY A 484 5.51 -8.46 1.33
CA GLY A 484 5.85 -9.78 1.85
C GLY A 484 5.03 -10.16 3.07
N ASP A 485 5.10 -11.46 3.36
CA ASP A 485 4.54 -12.07 4.56
C ASP A 485 5.69 -12.60 5.40
N LYS A 486 5.64 -12.40 6.72
CA LYS A 486 6.57 -13.01 7.66
C LYS A 486 5.83 -14.10 8.41
N LYS A 487 6.40 -15.30 8.44
CA LYS A 487 5.92 -16.37 9.33
C LYS A 487 6.28 -15.97 10.74
N GLY A 488 5.33 -16.12 11.66
CA GLY A 488 5.61 -15.95 13.07
C GLY A 488 6.49 -17.08 13.60
N GLU A 489 7.12 -16.83 14.72
CA GLU A 489 7.95 -17.78 15.44
C GLU A 489 7.23 -18.26 16.70
N ASP A 490 7.37 -19.56 17.04
CA ASP A 490 6.84 -20.11 18.28
C ASP A 490 7.59 -19.52 19.47
N HIS A 491 6.89 -18.72 20.26
CA HIS A 491 7.44 -18.11 21.48
C HIS A 491 6.83 -18.77 22.71
N PRO A 492 7.64 -19.39 23.60
CA PRO A 492 7.13 -19.94 24.84
C PRO A 492 6.75 -18.84 25.82
N TYR A 493 5.65 -19.03 26.53
CA TYR A 493 5.20 -18.14 27.60
C TYR A 493 4.66 -18.97 28.78
N THR A 494 4.73 -18.38 29.96
CA THR A 494 4.37 -19.04 31.23
C THR A 494 3.01 -18.56 31.72
N ILE A 495 2.23 -19.49 32.25
CA ILE A 495 0.95 -19.23 32.89
C ILE A 495 0.99 -19.75 34.32
N TYR A 496 0.72 -18.88 35.27
CA TYR A 496 0.50 -19.22 36.65
C TYR A 496 -0.99 -19.20 36.95
N THR A 497 -1.54 -20.27 37.47
CA THR A 497 -2.97 -20.38 37.80
C THR A 497 -3.15 -20.73 39.27
N LEU A 498 -3.83 -19.85 40.03
CA LEU A 498 -4.31 -20.09 41.36
C LEU A 498 -5.73 -20.62 41.31
N LYS A 499 -5.94 -21.87 41.67
CA LYS A 499 -7.26 -22.51 41.78
C LYS A 499 -7.40 -23.20 43.13
N GLY A 500 -8.46 -22.90 43.89
CA GLY A 500 -8.50 -23.27 45.29
C GLY A 500 -7.33 -22.63 46.04
N LYS A 501 -6.51 -23.44 46.68
CA LYS A 501 -5.25 -23.01 47.36
C LYS A 501 -3.99 -23.43 46.59
N GLN A 502 -4.13 -23.99 45.41
CA GLN A 502 -3.02 -24.51 44.63
C GLN A 502 -2.63 -23.54 43.52
N ILE A 503 -1.33 -23.21 43.45
CA ILE A 503 -0.73 -22.49 42.34
C ILE A 503 -0.08 -23.52 41.42
N THR A 504 -0.44 -23.49 40.14
CA THR A 504 0.13 -24.35 39.11
C THR A 504 0.80 -23.49 38.04
N GLN A 505 1.95 -23.96 37.56
CA GLN A 505 2.70 -23.35 36.44
C GLN A 505 2.55 -24.22 35.20
N LYS A 506 2.27 -23.59 34.07
CA LYS A 506 2.23 -24.25 32.75
C LYS A 506 2.96 -23.39 31.73
N SER A 507 3.76 -24.02 30.88
CA SER A 507 4.32 -23.38 29.71
C SER A 507 3.42 -23.66 28.50
N ARG A 508 3.19 -22.64 27.69
CA ARG A 508 2.49 -22.72 26.40
C ARG A 508 3.33 -22.02 25.34
N LYS A 509 2.98 -22.22 24.08
CA LYS A 509 3.58 -21.51 22.97
C LYS A 509 2.52 -20.67 22.26
N GLU A 510 2.89 -19.48 21.83
CA GLU A 510 2.11 -18.65 20.93
C GLU A 510 2.95 -18.26 19.72
N VAL A 511 2.32 -18.08 18.58
CA VAL A 511 3.01 -17.62 17.36
C VAL A 511 3.10 -16.10 17.42
N VAL A 512 4.31 -15.55 17.52
CA VAL A 512 4.57 -14.10 17.61
C VAL A 512 5.23 -13.61 16.34
N GLY A 513 4.93 -12.35 15.97
CA GLY A 513 5.58 -11.68 14.83
C GLY A 513 5.14 -12.17 13.45
N SER A 514 3.99 -12.88 13.37
CA SER A 514 3.37 -13.19 12.09
C SER A 514 2.84 -11.90 11.45
N GLU A 515 3.25 -11.60 10.22
CA GLU A 515 2.81 -10.44 9.47
C GLU A 515 2.38 -10.85 8.06
N LYS A 516 1.32 -10.24 7.54
CA LYS A 516 0.80 -10.51 6.20
C LYS A 516 0.66 -9.22 5.40
N GLY A 517 1.11 -9.25 4.14
CA GLY A 517 0.94 -8.15 3.20
C GLY A 517 1.68 -6.86 3.60
N LYS A 518 2.75 -6.95 4.38
CA LYS A 518 3.53 -5.80 4.84
C LYS A 518 4.54 -5.33 3.80
N LEU A 519 4.92 -4.06 3.88
CA LEU A 519 5.94 -3.45 3.04
C LEU A 519 7.30 -3.58 3.72
N LEU A 520 8.22 -4.26 3.05
CA LEU A 520 9.59 -4.50 3.50
C LEU A 520 10.56 -3.76 2.58
N PRO A 521 11.56 -3.05 3.11
CA PRO A 521 12.61 -2.50 2.28
C PRO A 521 13.46 -3.63 1.70
N THR A 522 13.94 -3.45 0.49
CA THR A 522 14.94 -4.32 -0.12
C THR A 522 16.34 -3.80 0.21
N ASP A 523 17.38 -4.64 0.08
CA ASP A 523 18.75 -4.19 0.28
C ASP A 523 19.11 -2.99 -0.61
N ILE A 524 18.66 -2.99 -1.87
CA ILE A 524 18.90 -1.85 -2.76
C ILE A 524 18.13 -0.61 -2.32
N GLY A 525 16.93 -0.77 -1.78
CA GLY A 525 16.14 0.32 -1.20
C GLY A 525 16.84 0.95 -0.01
N ILE A 526 17.43 0.14 0.89
CA ILE A 526 18.21 0.58 2.05
C ILE A 526 19.46 1.34 1.59
N VAL A 527 20.23 0.77 0.67
CA VAL A 527 21.45 1.40 0.15
C VAL A 527 21.19 2.74 -0.52
N VAL A 528 20.12 2.84 -1.32
CA VAL A 528 19.72 4.09 -1.96
C VAL A 528 19.25 5.10 -0.91
N ASN A 529 18.47 4.68 0.06
CA ASN A 529 18.05 5.53 1.17
C ASN A 529 19.26 6.13 1.92
N ASP A 530 20.20 5.30 2.33
CA ASP A 530 21.36 5.74 3.10
C ASP A 530 22.24 6.67 2.28
N PHE A 531 22.50 6.34 1.02
CA PHE A 531 23.21 7.21 0.12
C PHE A 531 22.57 8.60 0.00
N LEU A 532 21.25 8.65 -0.15
CA LEU A 532 20.51 9.91 -0.25
C LEU A 532 20.50 10.65 1.10
N MET A 533 20.38 9.95 2.21
CA MET A 533 20.45 10.54 3.56
C MET A 533 21.81 11.16 3.85
N ASP A 534 22.91 10.55 3.38
CA ASP A 534 24.25 11.05 3.60
C ASP A 534 24.58 12.28 2.73
N ASN A 535 24.05 12.33 1.50
CA ASN A 535 24.45 13.33 0.51
C ASN A 535 23.39 14.40 0.21
N PHE A 536 22.10 14.13 0.48
CA PHE A 536 20.96 14.98 0.12
C PHE A 536 19.95 15.07 1.26
N LYS A 537 20.40 15.39 2.46
CA LYS A 537 19.58 15.44 3.69
C LYS A 537 18.35 16.31 3.54
N ASP A 538 18.48 17.46 2.87
CA ASP A 538 17.38 18.41 2.68
C ASP A 538 16.25 17.79 1.83
N ILE A 539 16.58 17.08 0.75
CA ILE A 539 15.60 16.38 -0.09
C ILE A 539 14.91 15.24 0.66
N MET A 540 15.64 14.59 1.55
CA MET A 540 15.15 13.48 2.35
C MET A 540 14.37 13.92 3.61
N ASP A 541 14.39 15.21 3.96
CA ASP A 541 13.69 15.75 5.11
C ASP A 541 12.16 15.73 4.91
N TYR A 542 11.44 15.22 5.91
CA TYR A 542 9.97 15.16 5.88
C TYR A 542 9.34 16.54 5.83
N ASN A 543 9.87 17.49 6.61
CA ASN A 543 9.37 18.86 6.68
C ASN A 543 9.61 19.60 5.36
N PHE A 544 10.74 19.34 4.70
CA PHE A 544 11.01 19.92 3.39
C PHE A 544 9.96 19.47 2.38
N THR A 545 9.68 18.17 2.29
CA THR A 545 8.67 17.64 1.37
C THR A 545 7.27 18.19 1.68
N ALA A 546 6.90 18.24 2.95
CA ALA A 546 5.63 18.84 3.38
C ALA A 546 5.54 20.33 3.04
N LYS A 547 6.63 21.09 3.24
CA LYS A 547 6.71 22.52 2.88
C LYS A 547 6.54 22.75 1.38
N VAL A 548 7.23 21.95 0.56
CA VAL A 548 7.10 22.04 -0.91
C VAL A 548 5.65 21.79 -1.36
N GLU A 549 4.95 20.84 -0.75
CA GLU A 549 3.52 20.63 -1.03
C GLU A 549 2.65 21.82 -0.62
N GLN A 550 2.97 22.46 0.51
CA GLN A 550 2.30 23.71 0.95
C GLN A 550 2.62 24.89 0.01
N ASP A 551 3.84 24.99 -0.50
CA ASP A 551 4.23 26.03 -1.43
C ASP A 551 3.48 25.86 -2.78
N PHE A 552 3.26 24.61 -3.24
CA PHE A 552 2.36 24.37 -4.38
C PHE A 552 0.91 24.78 -4.10
N ASP A 553 0.43 24.61 -2.86
CA ASP A 553 -0.91 25.08 -2.47
C ASP A 553 -0.99 26.61 -2.52
N LYS A 554 0.02 27.33 -1.98
CA LYS A 554 0.11 28.81 -2.09
C LYS A 554 0.19 29.31 -3.54
N ILE A 555 0.90 28.58 -4.41
CA ILE A 555 0.93 28.93 -5.84
C ILE A 555 -0.47 28.79 -6.44
N ALA A 556 -1.20 27.72 -6.08
CA ALA A 556 -2.57 27.52 -6.55
C ALA A 556 -3.55 28.58 -6.04
N GLU A 557 -3.31 29.13 -4.85
CA GLU A 557 -4.07 30.25 -4.26
C GLU A 557 -3.65 31.63 -4.83
N GLY A 558 -2.51 31.68 -5.53
CA GLY A 558 -1.97 32.93 -6.10
C GLY A 558 -1.08 33.72 -5.13
N ASP A 559 -0.79 33.19 -3.96
CA ASP A 559 0.00 33.85 -2.90
C ASP A 559 1.51 33.77 -3.16
N GLU A 560 1.97 32.84 -4.02
CA GLU A 560 3.37 32.63 -4.33
C GLU A 560 3.59 32.46 -5.84
N LYS A 561 4.71 32.98 -6.35
CA LYS A 561 5.12 32.81 -7.76
C LYS A 561 5.95 31.53 -7.90
N TRP A 562 5.54 30.63 -8.75
CA TRP A 562 6.18 29.34 -8.93
C TRP A 562 7.67 29.44 -9.34
N LYS A 563 8.05 30.45 -10.16
CA LYS A 563 9.45 30.67 -10.56
C LYS A 563 10.33 31.08 -9.39
N ASP A 564 9.82 31.85 -8.44
CA ASP A 564 10.61 32.31 -7.30
C ASP A 564 10.87 31.14 -6.34
N MET A 565 9.86 30.32 -6.11
CA MET A 565 10.00 29.07 -5.35
C MET A 565 11.02 28.13 -6.00
N MET A 566 10.93 27.94 -7.33
CA MET A 566 11.84 27.08 -8.07
C MET A 566 13.27 27.58 -8.05
N ARG A 567 13.52 28.89 -8.20
CA ARG A 567 14.85 29.47 -8.09
C ARG A 567 15.45 29.28 -6.69
N GLY A 568 14.64 29.45 -5.65
CA GLY A 568 15.04 29.20 -4.27
C GLY A 568 15.49 27.75 -4.06
N PHE A 569 14.73 26.79 -4.57
CA PHE A 569 15.08 25.38 -4.53
C PHE A 569 16.36 25.07 -5.33
N TYR A 570 16.45 25.49 -6.58
CA TYR A 570 17.56 25.18 -7.49
C TYR A 570 18.90 25.69 -6.97
N LYS A 571 18.91 26.88 -6.36
CA LYS A 571 20.09 27.52 -5.78
C LYS A 571 20.77 26.66 -4.68
N SER A 572 20.02 25.90 -3.93
CA SER A 572 20.56 25.00 -2.89
C SER A 572 20.84 23.60 -3.41
N PHE A 573 20.02 23.13 -4.33
CA PHE A 573 20.03 21.76 -4.82
C PHE A 573 21.17 21.47 -5.79
N GLU A 574 21.40 22.32 -6.81
CA GLU A 574 22.41 22.11 -7.84
C GLU A 574 23.83 22.00 -7.29
N PRO A 575 24.30 22.88 -6.36
CA PRO A 575 25.63 22.72 -5.76
C PRO A 575 25.79 21.41 -4.99
N ALA A 576 24.75 20.89 -4.37
CA ALA A 576 24.79 19.62 -3.67
C ALA A 576 24.96 18.44 -4.64
N VAL A 577 24.28 18.49 -5.81
CA VAL A 577 24.41 17.51 -6.88
C VAL A 577 25.84 17.52 -7.44
N GLU A 578 26.37 18.70 -7.81
CA GLU A 578 27.73 18.85 -8.35
C GLU A 578 28.80 18.38 -7.36
N LYS A 579 28.67 18.77 -6.10
CA LYS A 579 29.58 18.33 -5.03
C LYS A 579 29.59 16.80 -4.91
N THR A 580 28.43 16.18 -4.95
CA THR A 580 28.32 14.72 -4.80
C THR A 580 28.84 13.98 -6.02
N ILE A 581 28.58 14.45 -7.25
CA ILE A 581 29.11 13.85 -8.48
C ILE A 581 30.65 13.89 -8.48
N ASN A 582 31.23 15.02 -8.08
CA ASN A 582 32.68 15.26 -8.14
C ASN A 582 33.43 14.68 -6.93
N SER A 583 32.73 14.25 -5.87
CA SER A 583 33.38 13.66 -4.71
C SER A 583 34.09 12.34 -5.08
N ARG A 584 35.34 12.18 -4.61
CA ARG A 584 36.06 10.89 -4.68
C ARG A 584 35.67 10.07 -3.46
N GLN A 585 34.58 9.29 -3.56
CA GLN A 585 34.27 8.30 -2.53
C GLN A 585 35.20 7.10 -2.68
N GLN A 586 35.92 6.75 -1.63
CA GLN A 586 36.82 5.59 -1.58
C GLN A 586 36.09 4.25 -1.52
N HIS A 587 34.84 4.25 -1.04
CA HIS A 587 33.99 3.05 -0.95
C HIS A 587 32.71 3.25 -1.77
N LYS A 588 32.27 2.19 -2.47
CA LYS A 588 30.96 2.17 -3.14
C LYS A 588 29.87 2.15 -2.08
N ALA A 589 28.84 2.94 -2.28
CA ALA A 589 27.68 2.93 -1.40
C ALA A 589 27.13 1.50 -1.24
N GLY A 590 26.79 1.10 -0.01
CA GLY A 590 26.28 -0.24 0.28
C GLY A 590 27.33 -1.33 0.41
N GLU A 591 28.59 -1.02 0.63
CA GLU A 591 29.63 -1.97 1.00
C GLU A 591 29.80 -1.99 2.54
N ARG A 592 29.59 -3.15 3.18
CA ARG A 592 29.79 -3.36 4.61
C ARG A 592 30.85 -4.43 4.84
N LYS A 593 31.91 -4.08 5.58
CA LYS A 593 32.92 -5.05 6.00
C LYS A 593 32.37 -5.90 7.15
N LEU A 594 32.34 -7.22 6.97
CA LEU A 594 31.86 -8.18 7.97
C LEU A 594 32.99 -8.62 8.92
N GLY A 595 34.21 -8.70 8.40
CA GLY A 595 35.35 -9.17 9.16
C GLY A 595 36.49 -9.66 8.25
N VAL A 596 37.17 -10.71 8.71
CA VAL A 596 38.28 -11.36 7.98
C VAL A 596 37.98 -12.86 7.92
N ASP A 597 38.16 -13.47 6.77
CA ASP A 597 38.05 -14.91 6.61
C ASP A 597 39.19 -15.61 7.40
N PRO A 598 38.88 -16.47 8.38
CA PRO A 598 39.85 -17.16 9.20
C PRO A 598 40.81 -18.06 8.41
N LYS A 599 40.39 -18.55 7.22
CA LYS A 599 41.19 -19.46 6.38
C LYS A 599 42.21 -18.74 5.52
N SER A 600 41.79 -17.65 4.88
CA SER A 600 42.65 -16.92 3.94
C SER A 600 43.30 -15.66 4.50
N GLY A 601 42.81 -15.17 5.66
CA GLY A 601 43.24 -13.88 6.24
C GLY A 601 42.77 -12.66 5.45
N ARG A 602 41.84 -12.86 4.47
CA ARG A 602 41.35 -11.81 3.56
C ARG A 602 40.08 -11.16 4.09
N PRO A 603 39.87 -9.86 3.81
CA PRO A 603 38.68 -9.17 4.28
C PRO A 603 37.41 -9.72 3.59
N VAL A 604 36.31 -9.77 4.35
CA VAL A 604 35.00 -10.21 3.91
C VAL A 604 34.05 -9.00 3.90
N PHE A 605 33.38 -8.79 2.77
CA PHE A 605 32.45 -7.69 2.56
C PHE A 605 31.10 -8.25 2.08
N VAL A 606 30.02 -7.58 2.43
CA VAL A 606 28.73 -7.70 1.76
C VAL A 606 28.48 -6.41 0.98
N LYS A 607 28.03 -6.52 -0.28
CA LYS A 607 27.80 -5.36 -1.15
C LYS A 607 26.80 -5.66 -2.26
N ILE A 608 26.30 -4.61 -2.91
CA ILE A 608 25.45 -4.73 -4.09
C ILE A 608 26.30 -5.07 -5.32
N GLY A 609 26.13 -6.28 -5.85
CA GLY A 609 26.71 -6.71 -7.10
C GLY A 609 25.82 -6.42 -8.32
N ARG A 610 26.29 -6.82 -9.52
CA ARG A 610 25.56 -6.63 -10.79
C ARG A 610 24.15 -7.26 -10.76
N PHE A 611 24.03 -8.43 -10.12
CA PHE A 611 22.80 -9.23 -10.10
C PHE A 611 22.09 -9.27 -8.73
N GLY A 612 22.45 -8.36 -7.82
CA GLY A 612 21.90 -8.28 -6.47
C GLY A 612 22.97 -8.33 -5.39
N PRO A 613 22.59 -8.44 -4.11
CA PRO A 613 23.52 -8.50 -3.00
C PRO A 613 24.46 -9.70 -3.08
N VAL A 614 25.74 -9.49 -2.79
CA VAL A 614 26.78 -10.52 -2.80
C VAL A 614 27.70 -10.38 -1.60
N VAL A 615 28.20 -11.49 -1.09
CA VAL A 615 29.34 -11.52 -0.19
C VAL A 615 30.61 -11.67 -1.02
N GLN A 616 31.66 -10.94 -0.67
CA GLN A 616 32.97 -10.97 -1.31
C GLN A 616 34.05 -11.28 -0.29
N ILE A 617 34.93 -12.22 -0.62
CA ILE A 617 36.19 -12.46 0.11
C ILE A 617 37.36 -11.91 -0.71
N GLY A 618 38.14 -11.03 -0.10
CA GLY A 618 39.28 -10.37 -0.71
C GLY A 618 38.94 -9.12 -1.51
N THR A 619 39.97 -8.42 -1.97
CA THR A 619 39.89 -7.18 -2.74
C THR A 619 40.50 -7.36 -4.15
N ALA A 620 40.36 -6.37 -5.02
CA ALA A 620 40.98 -6.38 -6.33
C ALA A 620 42.51 -6.25 -6.27
N ASP A 621 43.02 -5.75 -5.16
CA ASP A 621 44.44 -5.53 -4.92
C ASP A 621 45.17 -6.74 -4.34
N ASP A 622 44.42 -7.80 -3.97
CA ASP A 622 44.98 -9.04 -3.45
C ASP A 622 45.63 -9.86 -4.56
N GLN A 623 46.63 -10.67 -4.22
CA GLN A 623 47.30 -11.58 -5.19
C GLN A 623 46.35 -12.57 -5.83
N GLU A 624 45.34 -13.03 -5.09
CA GLU A 624 44.29 -13.91 -5.57
C GLU A 624 43.03 -13.10 -5.92
N LYS A 625 42.36 -13.51 -7.00
CA LYS A 625 41.09 -12.89 -7.40
C LYS A 625 40.04 -12.96 -6.26
N PRO A 626 39.26 -11.91 -6.10
CA PRO A 626 38.14 -11.94 -5.13
C PRO A 626 37.16 -13.06 -5.44
N GLN A 627 36.69 -13.73 -4.39
CA GLN A 627 35.61 -14.73 -4.46
C GLN A 627 34.27 -14.06 -4.18
N PHE A 628 33.19 -14.54 -4.81
CA PHE A 628 31.85 -13.98 -4.66
C PHE A 628 30.84 -15.09 -4.40
N ALA A 629 29.94 -14.86 -3.44
CA ALA A 629 28.76 -15.68 -3.20
C ALA A 629 27.52 -14.80 -3.20
N GLN A 630 26.43 -15.28 -3.84
CA GLN A 630 25.16 -14.57 -3.88
C GLN A 630 24.51 -14.62 -2.50
N LEU A 631 24.02 -13.47 -2.01
CA LEU A 631 23.20 -13.42 -0.80
C LEU A 631 21.80 -14.00 -1.10
N PRO A 632 21.31 -14.96 -0.29
CA PRO A 632 19.94 -15.47 -0.41
C PRO A 632 18.89 -14.37 -0.21
N LYS A 633 17.72 -14.53 -0.82
CA LYS A 633 16.65 -13.51 -0.77
C LYS A 633 16.01 -13.32 0.61
N ASP A 634 16.15 -14.30 1.46
CA ASP A 634 15.66 -14.34 2.86
C ASP A 634 16.68 -13.78 3.87
N GLN A 635 17.88 -13.45 3.40
CA GLN A 635 18.93 -12.81 4.20
C GLN A 635 19.12 -11.36 3.78
N SER A 636 19.31 -10.47 4.76
CA SER A 636 19.55 -9.02 4.55
C SER A 636 21.04 -8.70 4.63
N MET A 637 21.49 -7.78 3.79
CA MET A 637 22.85 -7.21 3.86
C MET A 637 23.15 -6.56 5.22
N GLU A 638 22.14 -5.99 5.89
CA GLU A 638 22.31 -5.33 7.20
C GLU A 638 22.47 -6.35 8.34
N ALA A 639 21.78 -7.48 8.25
CA ALA A 639 21.69 -8.46 9.34
C ALA A 639 22.74 -9.57 9.27
N ILE A 640 23.24 -9.93 8.07
CA ILE A 640 24.14 -11.05 7.87
C ILE A 640 25.41 -10.92 8.73
N THR A 641 25.76 -11.98 9.47
CA THR A 641 26.99 -12.08 10.24
C THR A 641 28.15 -12.60 9.40
N LEU A 642 29.38 -12.52 9.94
CA LEU A 642 30.58 -13.05 9.26
C LEU A 642 30.45 -14.58 9.08
N GLU A 643 29.98 -15.27 10.09
CA GLU A 643 29.82 -16.73 10.10
C GLU A 643 28.84 -17.17 9.01
N GLU A 644 27.66 -16.56 8.96
CA GLU A 644 26.64 -16.83 7.94
C GLU A 644 27.16 -16.51 6.53
N ALA A 645 27.89 -15.41 6.38
CA ALA A 645 28.48 -15.03 5.10
C ALA A 645 29.53 -16.05 4.61
N LEU A 646 30.34 -16.60 5.50
CA LEU A 646 31.31 -17.64 5.16
C LEU A 646 30.66 -18.99 4.81
N GLU A 647 29.50 -19.30 5.38
CA GLU A 647 28.72 -20.49 5.02
C GLU A 647 28.31 -20.47 3.53
N LEU A 648 28.04 -19.30 2.96
CA LEU A 648 27.65 -19.17 1.55
C LEU A 648 28.73 -19.63 0.58
N PHE A 649 30.00 -19.60 0.98
CA PHE A 649 31.13 -20.05 0.16
C PHE A 649 31.34 -21.57 0.21
N LYS A 650 30.59 -22.30 1.04
CA LYS A 650 30.56 -23.76 1.02
C LYS A 650 29.77 -24.30 -0.18
N LEU A 651 29.01 -23.44 -0.84
CA LEU A 651 28.35 -23.72 -2.13
C LEU A 651 29.17 -23.16 -3.30
N PRO A 652 29.18 -23.82 -4.49
CA PRO A 652 28.49 -25.08 -4.80
C PRO A 652 29.18 -26.31 -4.20
N ARG A 653 28.41 -27.28 -3.66
CA ARG A 653 28.91 -28.56 -3.16
C ARG A 653 28.49 -29.71 -4.04
N ALA A 654 29.39 -30.61 -4.34
CA ALA A 654 29.08 -31.87 -4.98
C ALA A 654 28.47 -32.83 -3.95
N VAL A 655 27.31 -33.41 -4.28
CA VAL A 655 26.62 -34.35 -3.38
C VAL A 655 26.78 -35.81 -3.83
N GLY A 656 27.28 -36.04 -5.05
CA GLY A 656 27.54 -37.36 -5.62
C GLY A 656 27.37 -37.37 -7.12
N GLU A 657 27.13 -38.53 -7.71
CA GLU A 657 26.92 -38.72 -9.15
C GLU A 657 25.55 -39.35 -9.43
N PHE A 658 24.92 -38.94 -10.51
CA PHE A 658 23.72 -39.54 -11.05
C PHE A 658 23.87 -39.70 -12.56
N GLU A 659 23.56 -40.89 -13.07
CA GLU A 659 23.73 -41.25 -14.49
C GLU A 659 25.17 -40.99 -15.01
N GLY A 660 26.18 -41.23 -14.16
CA GLY A 660 27.60 -41.02 -14.49
C GLY A 660 28.02 -39.57 -14.64
N LYS A 661 27.22 -38.63 -14.11
CA LYS A 661 27.50 -37.18 -14.08
C LYS A 661 27.38 -36.60 -12.68
N PRO A 662 28.18 -35.60 -12.34
CA PRO A 662 28.16 -35.00 -11.01
C PRO A 662 26.83 -34.25 -10.76
N VAL A 663 26.31 -34.38 -9.54
CA VAL A 663 25.21 -33.61 -9.00
C VAL A 663 25.77 -32.60 -8.05
N THR A 664 25.50 -31.31 -8.34
CA THR A 664 26.07 -30.20 -7.59
C THR A 664 24.93 -29.31 -7.08
N ILE A 665 24.95 -28.97 -5.79
CA ILE A 665 24.03 -28.03 -5.19
C ILE A 665 24.69 -26.65 -5.17
N GLY A 666 23.98 -25.65 -5.68
CA GLY A 666 24.48 -24.27 -5.69
C GLY A 666 23.40 -23.26 -5.36
N SER A 667 23.77 -22.01 -5.20
CA SER A 667 22.85 -20.88 -5.05
C SER A 667 23.08 -19.87 -6.17
N GLY A 668 22.00 -19.31 -6.72
CA GLY A 668 22.06 -18.37 -7.81
C GLY A 668 20.94 -17.32 -7.76
N ARG A 669 20.85 -16.48 -8.79
CA ARG A 669 19.90 -15.36 -8.90
C ARG A 669 18.44 -15.75 -8.60
N PHE A 670 18.07 -16.97 -8.95
CA PHE A 670 16.68 -17.47 -8.78
C PHE A 670 16.50 -18.31 -7.52
N GLY A 671 17.50 -18.38 -6.66
CA GLY A 671 17.53 -19.19 -5.44
C GLY A 671 18.43 -20.42 -5.55
N PRO A 672 18.38 -21.31 -4.54
CA PRO A 672 19.13 -22.55 -4.54
C PRO A 672 18.71 -23.49 -5.68
N TYR A 673 19.68 -24.19 -6.25
CA TYR A 673 19.48 -25.09 -7.37
C TYR A 673 20.32 -26.35 -7.30
N ILE A 674 19.88 -27.39 -8.00
CA ILE A 674 20.65 -28.58 -8.33
C ILE A 674 21.12 -28.45 -9.77
N LEU A 675 22.40 -28.58 -10.02
CA LEU A 675 23.00 -28.67 -11.34
C LEU A 675 23.34 -30.12 -11.65
N HIS A 676 22.73 -30.67 -12.69
CA HIS A 676 23.04 -32.00 -13.22
C HIS A 676 22.95 -31.97 -14.76
N ASP A 677 23.96 -32.48 -15.40
CA ASP A 677 24.06 -32.55 -16.88
C ASP A 677 23.74 -31.20 -17.57
N ARG A 678 24.32 -30.09 -17.07
CA ARG A 678 24.11 -28.72 -17.53
C ARG A 678 22.66 -28.21 -17.41
N LYS A 679 21.78 -28.95 -16.72
CA LYS A 679 20.42 -28.53 -16.43
C LYS A 679 20.26 -28.12 -14.98
N TYR A 680 19.49 -27.07 -14.77
CA TYR A 680 19.20 -26.53 -13.45
C TYR A 680 17.81 -26.97 -12.98
N THR A 681 17.74 -27.50 -11.76
CA THR A 681 16.49 -27.80 -11.06
C THR A 681 16.43 -26.93 -9.82
N SER A 682 15.40 -26.11 -9.67
CA SER A 682 15.24 -25.28 -8.49
C SER A 682 14.91 -26.14 -7.27
N LEU A 683 15.50 -25.82 -6.13
CA LEU A 683 15.13 -26.41 -4.85
C LEU A 683 13.79 -25.85 -4.35
N PRO A 684 12.99 -26.64 -3.63
CA PRO A 684 11.83 -26.14 -2.88
C PRO A 684 12.22 -25.00 -1.93
N LYS A 685 11.28 -24.09 -1.64
CA LYS A 685 11.55 -22.91 -0.80
C LYS A 685 11.91 -23.23 0.65
N ASP A 686 11.48 -24.39 1.12
CA ASP A 686 11.67 -24.94 2.46
C ASP A 686 12.86 -25.89 2.57
N ALA A 687 13.55 -26.18 1.46
CA ALA A 687 14.70 -27.05 1.44
C ALA A 687 15.99 -26.27 1.72
N ASP A 688 16.76 -26.72 2.72
CA ASP A 688 18.08 -26.17 3.02
C ASP A 688 19.14 -26.75 2.07
N PRO A 689 19.80 -25.93 1.22
CA PRO A 689 20.78 -26.39 0.26
C PRO A 689 22.03 -27.03 0.89
N MET A 690 22.25 -26.83 2.19
CA MET A 690 23.40 -27.40 2.91
C MET A 690 23.13 -28.83 3.38
N SER A 691 21.88 -29.21 3.59
CA SER A 691 21.49 -30.51 4.14
C SER A 691 20.99 -31.51 3.10
N ILE A 692 20.62 -31.06 1.88
CA ILE A 692 20.10 -31.93 0.79
C ILE A 692 21.05 -33.08 0.48
N THR A 693 20.50 -34.30 0.49
CA THR A 693 21.21 -35.54 0.14
C THR A 693 21.21 -35.79 -1.37
N LEU A 694 22.03 -36.75 -1.81
CA LEU A 694 22.05 -37.16 -3.21
C LEU A 694 20.70 -37.76 -3.64
N GLU A 695 20.08 -38.57 -2.79
CA GLU A 695 18.80 -39.22 -3.04
C GLU A 695 17.69 -38.21 -3.27
N GLU A 696 17.57 -37.23 -2.39
CA GLU A 696 16.60 -36.11 -2.51
C GLU A 696 16.85 -35.29 -3.78
N ALA A 697 18.11 -35.01 -4.10
CA ALA A 697 18.48 -34.29 -5.31
C ALA A 697 18.07 -35.08 -6.59
N ILE A 698 18.27 -36.40 -6.59
CA ILE A 698 17.86 -37.27 -7.70
C ILE A 698 16.33 -37.28 -7.87
N GLU A 699 15.59 -37.32 -6.75
CA GLU A 699 14.13 -37.28 -6.79
C GLU A 699 13.62 -35.98 -7.42
N LEU A 700 14.14 -34.84 -6.98
CA LEU A 700 13.81 -33.53 -7.56
C LEU A 700 14.18 -33.39 -9.05
N ILE A 701 15.30 -33.98 -9.46
CA ILE A 701 15.69 -34.01 -10.88
C ILE A 701 14.70 -34.86 -11.68
N ARG A 702 14.26 -36.01 -11.18
CA ARG A 702 13.28 -36.88 -11.82
C ARG A 702 11.91 -36.22 -11.94
N GLU A 703 11.43 -35.62 -10.85
CA GLU A 703 10.17 -34.86 -10.84
C GLU A 703 10.20 -33.74 -11.89
N LYS A 704 11.28 -32.98 -11.94
CA LYS A 704 11.45 -31.90 -12.91
C LYS A 704 11.44 -32.43 -14.34
N ARG A 705 12.14 -33.54 -14.64
CA ARG A 705 12.12 -34.17 -15.96
C ARG A 705 10.72 -34.66 -16.32
N GLN A 706 9.97 -35.22 -15.38
CA GLN A 706 8.60 -35.67 -15.61
C GLN A 706 7.66 -34.49 -15.92
N GLN A 707 7.79 -33.37 -15.20
CA GLN A 707 7.06 -32.14 -15.45
C GLN A 707 7.40 -31.56 -16.82
N ASP A 708 8.69 -31.52 -17.20
CA ASP A 708 9.14 -31.03 -18.49
C ASP A 708 8.63 -31.91 -19.63
N ASN A 709 8.61 -33.25 -19.47
CA ASN A 709 8.03 -34.17 -20.42
C ASN A 709 6.50 -34.03 -20.59
N GLN A 710 5.79 -33.74 -19.49
CA GLN A 710 4.33 -33.46 -19.52
C GLN A 710 4.01 -32.11 -20.17
N LYS A 711 4.97 -31.17 -20.17
CA LYS A 711 4.83 -29.89 -20.83
C LYS A 711 4.86 -29.97 -22.34
N HIS A 712 5.64 -30.90 -22.92
CA HIS A 712 5.73 -31.14 -24.36
C HIS A 712 4.63 -32.13 -24.77
N LEU A 713 3.56 -31.65 -25.39
CA LEU A 713 2.44 -32.49 -25.85
C LEU A 713 2.72 -33.13 -27.19
N LYS A 714 3.36 -32.40 -28.10
CA LYS A 714 3.72 -32.88 -29.45
C LYS A 714 4.88 -32.09 -30.03
N LEU A 715 5.80 -32.81 -30.66
CA LEU A 715 6.89 -32.29 -31.50
C LEU A 715 6.60 -32.68 -32.94
N PHE A 716 6.88 -31.82 -33.90
CA PHE A 716 6.69 -32.10 -35.32
C PHE A 716 8.03 -32.44 -35.98
N LEU A 717 8.07 -33.56 -36.70
CA LEU A 717 9.27 -33.99 -37.42
C LEU A 717 9.50 -33.15 -38.68
N GLU A 718 8.43 -32.56 -39.22
CA GLU A 718 8.44 -31.72 -40.42
C GLU A 718 9.14 -30.37 -40.16
N ASP A 719 9.00 -29.83 -38.97
CA ASP A 719 9.71 -28.65 -38.53
C ASP A 719 9.88 -28.68 -37.00
N THR A 720 11.09 -28.94 -36.54
CA THR A 720 11.44 -29.07 -35.14
C THR A 720 11.31 -27.76 -34.33
N LYS A 721 11.05 -26.64 -35.02
CA LYS A 721 10.76 -25.35 -34.37
C LYS A 721 9.31 -25.22 -33.90
N LEU A 722 8.40 -26.09 -34.38
CA LEU A 722 7.01 -26.11 -33.97
C LEU A 722 6.78 -27.17 -32.89
N GLU A 723 6.22 -26.74 -31.79
CA GLU A 723 5.88 -27.58 -30.65
C GLU A 723 4.48 -27.27 -30.14
N ILE A 724 3.78 -28.27 -29.62
CA ILE A 724 2.59 -28.09 -28.82
C ILE A 724 2.98 -28.27 -27.36
N LEU A 725 2.82 -27.21 -26.58
CA LEU A 725 3.18 -27.16 -25.16
C LEU A 725 1.93 -27.05 -24.30
N ASN A 726 1.98 -27.62 -23.09
CA ASN A 726 0.94 -27.47 -22.09
C ASN A 726 1.33 -26.35 -21.11
N GLY A 727 0.51 -25.32 -21.04
CA GLY A 727 0.73 -24.17 -20.16
C GLY A 727 -0.32 -24.05 -19.05
N ARG A 728 -0.15 -23.06 -18.17
CA ARG A 728 -1.07 -22.76 -17.05
C ARG A 728 -2.54 -22.57 -17.48
N TYR A 729 -2.76 -22.13 -18.72
CA TYR A 729 -4.09 -21.85 -19.29
C TYR A 729 -4.51 -22.86 -20.37
N GLY A 730 -3.85 -24.02 -20.42
CA GLY A 730 -4.08 -25.09 -21.40
C GLY A 730 -3.04 -25.12 -22.50
N PRO A 731 -3.23 -26.03 -23.50
CA PRO A 731 -2.31 -26.21 -24.61
C PRO A 731 -2.14 -24.96 -25.48
N TYR A 732 -0.91 -24.72 -25.95
CA TYR A 732 -0.56 -23.63 -26.85
C TYR A 732 0.53 -24.07 -27.85
N LEU A 733 0.65 -23.32 -28.94
CA LEU A 733 1.68 -23.58 -29.94
C LEU A 733 2.90 -22.72 -29.66
N SER A 734 4.10 -23.27 -29.73
CA SER A 734 5.36 -22.56 -29.73
C SER A 734 6.02 -22.73 -31.11
N TYR A 735 6.31 -21.60 -31.75
CA TYR A 735 6.96 -21.59 -33.07
C TYR A 735 7.98 -20.45 -33.16
N GLU A 736 9.23 -20.78 -33.50
CA GLU A 736 10.36 -19.85 -33.62
C GLU A 736 10.51 -18.95 -32.37
N GLY A 737 10.31 -19.53 -31.17
CA GLY A 737 10.46 -18.83 -29.91
C GLY A 737 9.28 -17.90 -29.55
N LYS A 738 8.19 -17.94 -30.33
CA LYS A 738 6.95 -17.19 -30.06
C LYS A 738 5.82 -18.13 -29.69
N ASN A 739 4.95 -17.70 -28.80
CA ASN A 739 3.81 -18.45 -28.30
C ASN A 739 2.51 -18.00 -28.98
N TYR A 740 1.73 -18.96 -29.49
CA TYR A 740 0.45 -18.75 -30.16
C TYR A 740 -0.64 -19.50 -29.42
N ARG A 741 -1.77 -18.85 -29.22
CA ARG A 741 -2.90 -19.44 -28.50
C ARG A 741 -3.60 -20.52 -29.31
N LEU A 742 -3.77 -21.69 -28.71
CA LEU A 742 -4.62 -22.71 -29.28
C LEU A 742 -6.10 -22.42 -28.95
N PRO A 743 -7.04 -22.46 -29.90
CA PRO A 743 -8.46 -22.30 -29.63
C PRO A 743 -8.97 -23.34 -28.62
N LYS A 744 -9.82 -22.94 -27.66
CA LYS A 744 -10.31 -23.84 -26.60
C LYS A 744 -10.96 -25.12 -27.12
N ALA A 745 -11.67 -25.06 -28.27
CA ALA A 745 -12.29 -26.21 -28.89
C ALA A 745 -11.28 -27.27 -29.39
N MET A 746 -9.99 -26.93 -29.50
CA MET A 746 -8.91 -27.80 -29.94
C MET A 746 -8.03 -28.32 -28.80
N HIS A 747 -8.31 -27.92 -27.54
CA HIS A 747 -7.48 -28.31 -26.40
C HIS A 747 -7.49 -29.80 -26.13
N GLU A 748 -8.66 -30.48 -26.28
CA GLU A 748 -8.81 -31.91 -26.02
C GLU A 748 -8.07 -32.78 -27.08
N ARG A 749 -8.03 -32.29 -28.33
CA ARG A 749 -7.33 -32.98 -29.42
C ARG A 749 -5.94 -32.38 -29.73
N ALA A 750 -5.35 -31.61 -28.81
CA ALA A 750 -4.07 -30.92 -29.05
C ALA A 750 -2.95 -31.86 -29.52
N LYS A 751 -2.91 -33.10 -29.02
CA LYS A 751 -1.92 -34.12 -29.44
C LYS A 751 -2.15 -34.66 -30.84
N GLU A 752 -3.35 -34.55 -31.38
CA GLU A 752 -3.75 -35.10 -32.69
C GLU A 752 -3.58 -34.11 -33.84
N LEU A 753 -3.42 -32.80 -33.53
CA LEU A 753 -3.29 -31.75 -34.52
C LEU A 753 -2.13 -32.03 -35.49
N THR A 754 -2.38 -31.80 -36.78
CA THR A 754 -1.35 -31.91 -37.81
C THR A 754 -0.50 -30.65 -37.90
N TYR A 755 0.65 -30.75 -38.56
CA TYR A 755 1.53 -29.61 -38.83
C TYR A 755 0.79 -28.49 -39.57
N ASP A 756 0.03 -28.84 -40.62
CA ASP A 756 -0.71 -27.88 -41.43
C ASP A 756 -1.82 -27.15 -40.64
N GLU A 757 -2.52 -27.85 -39.73
CA GLU A 757 -3.51 -27.26 -38.86
C GLU A 757 -2.87 -26.23 -37.92
N CYS A 758 -1.72 -26.58 -37.33
CA CYS A 758 -0.98 -25.67 -36.44
C CYS A 758 -0.47 -24.44 -37.20
N MET A 759 0.08 -24.59 -38.39
CA MET A 759 0.56 -23.48 -39.22
C MET A 759 -0.56 -22.54 -39.66
N LYS A 760 -1.75 -23.06 -39.98
CA LYS A 760 -2.94 -22.23 -40.24
C LYS A 760 -3.35 -21.37 -39.00
N ILE A 761 -3.28 -21.97 -37.82
CA ILE A 761 -3.61 -21.27 -36.58
C ILE A 761 -2.59 -20.13 -36.30
N ILE A 762 -1.31 -20.39 -36.57
CA ILE A 762 -0.23 -19.41 -36.41
C ILE A 762 -0.40 -18.23 -37.39
N GLN A 763 -0.67 -18.55 -38.66
CA GLN A 763 -0.87 -17.52 -39.72
C GLN A 763 -2.11 -16.67 -39.51
N ALA A 764 -3.16 -17.21 -38.86
CA ALA A 764 -4.39 -16.49 -38.57
C ALA A 764 -4.26 -15.51 -37.35
N GLN A 765 -3.16 -15.58 -36.59
CA GLN A 765 -2.97 -14.72 -35.39
C GLN A 765 -1.97 -13.61 -35.70
N PRO A 766 -2.34 -12.34 -35.45
CA PRO A 766 -1.42 -11.22 -35.62
C PRO A 766 -0.25 -11.32 -34.62
N VAL A 767 0.96 -11.16 -35.14
CA VAL A 767 2.18 -11.12 -34.32
C VAL A 767 2.08 -9.91 -33.39
N LYS A 768 1.80 -10.12 -32.11
CA LYS A 768 2.00 -9.07 -31.12
C LYS A 768 3.50 -8.74 -31.05
N LYS A 769 3.87 -7.54 -31.52
CA LYS A 769 5.20 -7.00 -31.25
C LYS A 769 5.35 -6.91 -29.74
N SER A 770 6.37 -7.60 -29.21
CA SER A 770 6.79 -7.58 -27.81
C SER A 770 7.28 -6.20 -27.39
#